data_303ae82a28f0a22a79e579244847133a
#
_entry.id   303ae82a28f0a22a79e579244847133a
#
_cell.length_a   1.000
_cell.length_b   1.000
_cell.length_c   1.000
_cell.angle_alpha   90.00
_cell.angle_beta   90.00
_cell.angle_gamma   90.00
#
_symmetry.space_group_name_H-M   'P 1'
#
loop_
_entity.id
_entity.type
_entity.pdbx_description
1 polymer ?
#
loop_
_entity_poly.entity_id
_entity_poly.type
_entity_poly.pdbx_seq_one_letter_code
_entity_poly.pdbx_strand_id
1 'polypeptide(L)'
;MSSRTRTSDFTPLTYTTPDRLVTDFASRGIVILSPEDLGIPAEVHKRVYDFEKKAKKEKKRVTTGIIPDVLEVLNAPGLVSACDQLAGKNWAIVPFTHNAVFTSGPRDQHWHKDDNGPYNGRKQRHHQAVQLEMLYYPQDVTAEMGPTATIPYSQYWTFNHEENHDNFAGADHLDFAYFFDMQSEHVSGPQSKYDIEDIVNQRTAHDIRMRDAVTDTQWPLVLPFEAGPLRAGSVIIYSHNTFHRGNHRRDDWRTWDDNPRFMWRFWLYRTTDPSPNGTTTVVPMNDLGIDPITRVNLSEAPDDATEVWRYHHHWIKTGQAPPPRPESKSASQKEKEREAKALFEQLHAKYDEAEPARIGAAYKLASIGDPALATKILGRALYTDRENVRRAATYGLIAVGPDATDTLIEATRSPIKWIRKAGVYGLGDASHLTKDVLDAVTSCLHNDSSVYVRSVAAGTLGCLGRRAVATGKGTDLIPTCIDALLQSLSREKNRPSMDKAQKRSIKFVRPTDDCDVCEGSGVDFGLDRFKPVRSAVRENALWSIVILCSHGTRILGNALEPTIETLKNIIRTDKNVIDVGFAMDALIRLVKLSPDEVPQINRKNLLNILKELPVHSWETFIRGGLSLDTVSKFNKP
;
A
#
# COMPACT_ATOMS: atom_id res chain seq x y z
N MET A 1 -21.59 16.21 23.73
CA MET A 1 -22.01 16.16 22.32
C MET A 1 -20.80 16.58 21.50
N SER A 2 -20.05 15.63 20.99
CA SER A 2 -18.92 15.91 20.10
C SER A 2 -19.51 16.47 18.81
N SER A 3 -19.20 17.74 18.50
CA SER A 3 -19.52 18.31 17.20
C SER A 3 -18.72 17.55 16.15
N ARG A 4 -19.34 16.55 15.50
CA ARG A 4 -18.83 16.06 14.22
C ARG A 4 -18.67 17.30 13.36
N THR A 5 -17.49 17.56 12.85
CA THR A 5 -17.32 18.54 11.80
C THR A 5 -17.98 17.93 10.57
N ARG A 6 -19.29 18.12 10.45
CA ARG A 6 -20.03 17.73 9.26
C ARG A 6 -19.61 18.70 8.17
N THR A 7 -18.94 18.21 7.17
CA THR A 7 -18.80 18.92 5.92
C THR A 7 -20.16 18.84 5.20
N SER A 8 -21.13 19.61 5.69
CA SER A 8 -22.51 19.61 5.16
C SER A 8 -22.62 20.08 3.70
N ASP A 9 -21.52 20.60 3.12
CA ASP A 9 -21.49 21.18 1.79
C ASP A 9 -20.38 20.56 0.91
N PHE A 10 -20.11 19.27 1.09
CA PHE A 10 -19.15 18.58 0.24
C PHE A 10 -19.72 18.42 -1.19
N THR A 11 -19.20 19.22 -2.11
CA THR A 11 -19.40 19.00 -3.53
C THR A 11 -18.20 18.20 -4.04
N PRO A 12 -18.37 16.97 -4.53
CA PRO A 12 -17.30 16.22 -5.15
C PRO A 12 -16.61 17.06 -6.22
N LEU A 13 -15.28 17.10 -6.20
CA LEU A 13 -14.52 17.76 -7.25
C LEU A 13 -14.57 16.87 -8.49
N THR A 14 -14.92 17.45 -9.62
CA THR A 14 -14.76 16.78 -10.91
C THR A 14 -13.31 16.97 -11.37
N TYR A 15 -12.60 15.87 -11.59
CA TYR A 15 -11.22 15.91 -12.03
C TYR A 15 -11.13 16.04 -13.55
N THR A 16 -11.14 17.29 -14.01
CA THR A 16 -11.07 17.61 -15.44
C THR A 16 -9.64 17.55 -16.00
N THR A 17 -8.61 17.57 -15.14
CA THR A 17 -7.22 17.52 -15.57
C THR A 17 -6.40 16.51 -14.72
N PRO A 18 -5.48 15.78 -15.38
CA PRO A 18 -4.56 14.87 -14.70
C PRO A 18 -3.74 15.53 -13.58
N ASP A 19 -3.24 16.73 -13.83
CA ASP A 19 -2.41 17.46 -12.87
C ASP A 19 -3.16 17.79 -11.59
N ARG A 20 -4.43 18.10 -11.67
CA ARG A 20 -5.25 18.37 -10.49
C ARG A 20 -5.43 17.12 -9.63
N LEU A 21 -5.72 15.97 -10.25
CA LEU A 21 -5.86 14.70 -9.54
C LEU A 21 -4.61 14.35 -8.76
N VAL A 22 -3.44 14.42 -9.42
CA VAL A 22 -2.14 14.09 -8.79
C VAL A 22 -1.81 15.07 -7.68
N THR A 23 -2.04 16.37 -7.88
CA THR A 23 -1.79 17.40 -6.88
C THR A 23 -2.65 17.20 -5.63
N ASP A 24 -3.93 16.95 -5.82
CA ASP A 24 -4.87 16.73 -4.73
C ASP A 24 -4.57 15.43 -3.97
N PHE A 25 -4.22 14.36 -4.68
CA PHE A 25 -3.78 13.11 -4.06
C PHE A 25 -2.48 13.29 -3.28
N ALA A 26 -1.47 13.94 -3.87
CA ALA A 26 -0.20 14.17 -3.21
C ALA A 26 -0.34 15.03 -1.96
N SER A 27 -1.20 16.05 -1.97
CA SER A 27 -1.40 16.91 -0.81
C SER A 27 -2.23 16.23 0.29
N ARG A 28 -3.44 15.80 -0.02
CA ARG A 28 -4.39 15.26 0.96
C ARG A 28 -4.21 13.79 1.30
N GLY A 29 -3.57 13.02 0.42
CA GLY A 29 -3.52 11.55 0.53
C GLY A 29 -4.81 10.85 0.12
N ILE A 30 -5.83 11.58 -0.35
CA ILE A 30 -7.14 11.06 -0.75
C ILE A 30 -7.75 11.86 -1.90
N VAL A 31 -8.39 11.15 -2.82
CA VAL A 31 -9.26 11.72 -3.86
C VAL A 31 -10.57 10.95 -3.93
N ILE A 32 -11.65 11.65 -4.31
CA ILE A 32 -12.98 11.08 -4.45
C ILE A 32 -13.43 11.33 -5.89
N LEU A 33 -13.60 10.24 -6.64
CA LEU A 33 -14.13 10.28 -7.99
C LEU A 33 -15.65 10.20 -7.92
N SER A 34 -16.32 11.09 -8.62
CA SER A 34 -17.77 11.06 -8.76
C SER A 34 -18.21 9.97 -9.77
N PRO A 35 -19.48 9.57 -9.79
CA PRO A 35 -19.99 8.68 -10.83
C PRO A 35 -19.76 9.21 -12.24
N GLU A 36 -19.81 10.52 -12.44
CA GLU A 36 -19.54 11.20 -13.72
C GLU A 36 -18.07 11.05 -14.13
N ASP A 37 -17.15 11.11 -13.18
CA ASP A 37 -15.71 10.90 -13.45
C ASP A 37 -15.45 9.49 -13.97
N LEU A 38 -16.24 8.50 -13.58
CA LEU A 38 -16.09 7.12 -14.04
C LEU A 38 -16.57 6.93 -15.48
N GLY A 39 -17.63 7.62 -15.88
CA GLY A 39 -18.18 7.56 -17.23
C GLY A 39 -18.91 6.25 -17.55
N ILE A 40 -19.55 5.62 -16.58
CA ILE A 40 -20.37 4.41 -16.76
C ILE A 40 -21.82 4.63 -16.37
N PRO A 41 -22.78 3.84 -16.94
CA PRO A 41 -24.19 4.00 -16.65
C PRO A 41 -24.58 3.73 -15.20
N ALA A 42 -25.53 4.48 -14.66
CA ALA A 42 -26.03 4.32 -13.29
C ALA A 42 -26.62 2.93 -13.00
N GLU A 43 -27.13 2.26 -14.04
CA GLU A 43 -27.70 0.92 -13.95
C GLU A 43 -26.66 -0.14 -13.53
N VAL A 44 -25.39 0.08 -13.85
CA VAL A 44 -24.29 -0.81 -13.39
C VAL A 44 -24.23 -0.78 -11.86
N HIS A 45 -24.19 0.40 -11.27
CA HIS A 45 -24.14 0.57 -9.82
C HIS A 45 -25.36 -0.03 -9.14
N LYS A 46 -26.54 0.16 -9.75
CA LYS A 46 -27.79 -0.43 -9.26
C LYS A 46 -27.74 -1.95 -9.27
N ARG A 47 -27.21 -2.59 -10.33
CA ARG A 47 -27.08 -4.05 -10.37
C ARG A 47 -26.14 -4.59 -9.29
N VAL A 48 -25.01 -3.89 -9.04
CA VAL A 48 -24.09 -4.24 -7.96
C VAL A 48 -24.80 -4.16 -6.59
N TYR A 49 -25.51 -3.07 -6.34
CA TYR A 49 -26.26 -2.90 -5.10
C TYR A 49 -27.34 -3.98 -4.89
N ASP A 50 -28.13 -4.25 -5.94
CA ASP A 50 -29.19 -5.27 -5.88
C ASP A 50 -28.62 -6.67 -5.63
N PHE A 51 -27.46 -6.99 -6.24
CA PHE A 51 -26.74 -8.24 -6.00
C PHE A 51 -26.33 -8.37 -4.53
N GLU A 52 -25.71 -7.35 -3.97
CA GLU A 52 -25.24 -7.39 -2.57
C GLU A 52 -26.40 -7.45 -1.58
N LYS A 53 -27.45 -6.70 -1.84
CA LYS A 53 -28.69 -6.73 -1.02
C LYS A 53 -29.31 -8.13 -1.03
N LYS A 54 -29.36 -8.78 -2.19
CA LYS A 54 -29.81 -10.16 -2.32
C LYS A 54 -28.92 -11.13 -1.55
N ALA A 55 -27.59 -11.02 -1.73
CA ALA A 55 -26.62 -11.87 -1.07
C ALA A 55 -26.71 -11.73 0.47
N LYS A 56 -26.88 -10.51 0.99
CA LYS A 56 -27.10 -10.27 2.41
C LYS A 56 -28.37 -10.94 2.91
N LYS A 57 -29.49 -10.78 2.19
CA LYS A 57 -30.78 -11.42 2.53
C LYS A 57 -30.67 -12.94 2.57
N GLU A 58 -29.93 -13.53 1.64
CA GLU A 58 -29.69 -14.97 1.56
C GLU A 58 -28.58 -15.44 2.53
N LYS A 59 -28.02 -14.56 3.35
CA LYS A 59 -26.88 -14.80 4.26
C LYS A 59 -25.64 -15.39 3.54
N LYS A 60 -25.52 -15.12 2.25
CA LYS A 60 -24.34 -15.47 1.47
C LYS A 60 -23.25 -14.46 1.71
N ARG A 61 -22.06 -14.95 2.01
CA ARG A 61 -20.88 -14.08 2.18
C ARG A 61 -20.33 -13.71 0.81
N VAL A 62 -20.42 -12.44 0.42
CA VAL A 62 -19.80 -11.91 -0.79
C VAL A 62 -18.37 -11.49 -0.46
N THR A 63 -17.47 -12.44 -0.31
CA THR A 63 -16.09 -12.15 0.13
C THR A 63 -15.03 -12.55 -0.88
N THR A 64 -15.39 -13.25 -1.95
CA THR A 64 -14.40 -13.99 -2.70
C THR A 64 -14.41 -13.77 -4.20
N GLY A 65 -15.26 -12.90 -4.70
CA GLY A 65 -15.30 -12.76 -6.12
C GLY A 65 -15.70 -11.35 -6.53
N ILE A 66 -15.02 -10.81 -7.50
CA ILE A 66 -15.45 -9.63 -8.20
C ILE A 66 -16.52 -10.08 -9.18
N ILE A 67 -17.76 -9.64 -8.97
CA ILE A 67 -18.85 -9.92 -9.91
C ILE A 67 -18.63 -9.16 -11.23
N PRO A 68 -19.21 -9.62 -12.36
CA PRO A 68 -19.01 -8.98 -13.67
C PRO A 68 -19.29 -7.48 -13.68
N ASP A 69 -20.34 -7.03 -12.99
CA ASP A 69 -20.68 -5.60 -12.91
C ASP A 69 -19.61 -4.79 -12.16
N VAL A 70 -18.93 -5.36 -11.16
CA VAL A 70 -17.79 -4.70 -10.48
C VAL A 70 -16.56 -4.69 -11.39
N LEU A 71 -16.35 -5.69 -12.24
CA LEU A 71 -15.31 -5.63 -13.27
C LEU A 71 -15.59 -4.50 -14.27
N GLU A 72 -16.86 -4.25 -14.60
CA GLU A 72 -17.25 -3.10 -15.44
C GLU A 72 -16.82 -1.78 -14.79
N VAL A 73 -17.05 -1.62 -13.48
CA VAL A 73 -16.58 -0.44 -12.72
C VAL A 73 -15.06 -0.34 -12.74
N LEU A 74 -14.35 -1.46 -12.46
CA LEU A 74 -12.88 -1.48 -12.45
C LEU A 74 -12.26 -1.21 -13.84
N ASN A 75 -13.01 -1.41 -14.90
CA ASN A 75 -12.63 -1.09 -16.28
C ASN A 75 -13.19 0.26 -16.77
N ALA A 76 -13.92 0.99 -15.94
CA ALA A 76 -14.44 2.30 -16.31
C ALA A 76 -13.32 3.23 -16.79
N PRO A 77 -13.44 3.88 -17.94
CA PRO A 77 -12.36 4.68 -18.54
C PRO A 77 -11.81 5.75 -17.58
N GLY A 78 -12.68 6.43 -16.86
CA GLY A 78 -12.28 7.44 -15.89
C GLY A 78 -11.52 6.86 -14.70
N LEU A 79 -11.95 5.71 -14.18
CA LEU A 79 -11.25 5.02 -13.09
C LEU A 79 -9.87 4.52 -13.54
N VAL A 80 -9.80 3.89 -14.70
CA VAL A 80 -8.53 3.42 -15.27
C VAL A 80 -7.57 4.60 -15.47
N SER A 81 -8.06 5.72 -16.03
CA SER A 81 -7.25 6.92 -16.19
C SER A 81 -6.72 7.47 -14.86
N ALA A 82 -7.56 7.53 -13.83
CA ALA A 82 -7.14 7.98 -12.50
C ALA A 82 -6.09 7.03 -11.89
N CYS A 83 -6.32 5.73 -11.96
CA CYS A 83 -5.37 4.73 -11.45
C CYS A 83 -4.04 4.75 -12.23
N ASP A 84 -4.07 4.93 -13.55
CA ASP A 84 -2.85 5.05 -14.38
C ASP A 84 -1.99 6.25 -13.98
N GLN A 85 -2.62 7.35 -13.56
CA GLN A 85 -1.90 8.54 -13.10
C GLN A 85 -1.32 8.34 -11.70
N LEU A 86 -2.07 7.71 -10.80
CA LEU A 86 -1.67 7.55 -9.40
C LEU A 86 -0.78 6.33 -9.17
N ALA A 87 -1.07 5.21 -9.81
CA ALA A 87 -0.38 3.93 -9.65
C ALA A 87 0.47 3.51 -10.86
N GLY A 88 0.45 4.29 -11.94
CA GLY A 88 1.12 3.95 -13.20
C GLY A 88 0.35 2.90 -14.02
N LYS A 89 0.70 2.79 -15.29
CA LYS A 89 0.08 1.80 -16.19
C LYS A 89 0.29 0.37 -15.70
N ASN A 90 -0.61 -0.49 -16.08
CA ASN A 90 -0.58 -1.92 -15.73
C ASN A 90 -0.63 -2.21 -14.21
N TRP A 91 -1.15 -1.27 -13.41
CA TRP A 91 -1.34 -1.45 -11.97
C TRP A 91 -2.04 -2.78 -11.66
N ALA A 92 -1.78 -3.32 -10.48
CA ALA A 92 -2.30 -4.60 -10.04
C ALA A 92 -3.22 -4.44 -8.82
N ILE A 93 -4.20 -5.34 -8.72
CA ILE A 93 -5.01 -5.54 -7.51
C ILE A 93 -4.48 -6.79 -6.81
N VAL A 94 -4.33 -6.72 -5.49
CA VAL A 94 -3.96 -7.90 -4.70
C VAL A 94 -5.08 -8.94 -4.78
N PRO A 95 -4.77 -10.17 -5.18
CA PRO A 95 -5.76 -11.21 -5.31
C PRO A 95 -6.44 -11.54 -3.97
N PHE A 96 -7.74 -11.81 -4.00
CA PHE A 96 -8.52 -12.33 -2.88
C PHE A 96 -8.62 -11.47 -1.61
N THR A 97 -8.20 -10.23 -1.67
CA THR A 97 -8.24 -9.33 -0.52
C THR A 97 -9.43 -8.37 -0.51
N HIS A 98 -10.22 -8.37 -1.57
CA HIS A 98 -11.38 -7.51 -1.68
C HIS A 98 -12.56 -8.00 -0.84
N ASN A 99 -13.37 -7.05 -0.44
CA ASN A 99 -14.44 -7.24 0.50
C ASN A 99 -15.64 -6.40 0.06
N ALA A 100 -16.83 -6.99 0.12
CA ALA A 100 -18.02 -6.36 -0.43
C ALA A 100 -19.00 -5.81 0.61
N VAL A 101 -18.95 -6.28 1.85
CA VAL A 101 -19.94 -5.93 2.85
C VAL A 101 -19.31 -5.39 4.11
N PHE A 102 -19.79 -4.25 4.54
CA PHE A 102 -19.44 -3.68 5.83
C PHE A 102 -20.52 -3.98 6.87
N THR A 103 -20.11 -4.47 8.04
CA THR A 103 -21.04 -4.70 9.15
C THR A 103 -21.17 -3.44 9.98
N SER A 104 -22.41 -3.05 10.31
CA SER A 104 -22.66 -1.99 11.27
C SER A 104 -22.45 -2.50 12.69
N GLY A 105 -22.19 -1.57 13.59
CA GLY A 105 -22.04 -1.84 15.01
C GLY A 105 -22.13 -0.55 15.83
N PRO A 106 -22.13 -0.66 17.14
CA PRO A 106 -22.26 0.49 18.03
C PRO A 106 -20.98 1.35 18.08
N ARG A 107 -19.90 0.93 17.44
CA ARG A 107 -18.59 1.63 17.46
C ARG A 107 -17.94 1.66 16.11
N ASP A 108 -17.10 2.71 15.88
CA ASP A 108 -16.24 2.82 14.72
C ASP A 108 -14.97 1.96 14.91
N GLN A 109 -14.27 1.72 13.82
CA GLN A 109 -12.91 1.18 13.90
C GLN A 109 -11.96 2.21 14.50
N HIS A 110 -10.83 1.72 15.00
CA HIS A 110 -9.73 2.60 15.39
C HIS A 110 -9.06 3.23 14.17
N TRP A 111 -8.44 4.38 14.40
CA TRP A 111 -7.59 5.00 13.39
C TRP A 111 -6.38 4.12 13.13
N HIS A 112 -6.17 3.74 11.88
CA HIS A 112 -5.12 2.84 11.48
C HIS A 112 -4.65 3.11 10.05
N LYS A 113 -3.49 2.57 9.72
CA LYS A 113 -3.01 2.35 8.36
C LYS A 113 -3.05 0.87 8.10
N ASP A 114 -3.61 0.45 6.98
CA ASP A 114 -3.73 -0.98 6.68
C ASP A 114 -2.37 -1.65 6.59
N ASP A 115 -2.32 -2.85 7.13
CA ASP A 115 -1.26 -3.81 6.91
C ASP A 115 -1.82 -4.96 6.07
N ASN A 116 -1.42 -4.98 4.80
CA ASN A 116 -2.01 -5.90 3.82
C ASN A 116 -1.42 -7.31 3.90
N GLY A 117 -0.85 -7.66 5.04
CA GLY A 117 -0.38 -8.99 5.31
C GLY A 117 1.00 -9.32 4.73
N PRO A 118 1.37 -10.60 4.64
CA PRO A 118 2.75 -11.02 4.44
C PRO A 118 3.36 -10.69 3.09
N TYR A 119 2.58 -10.58 2.02
CA TYR A 119 3.06 -10.05 0.74
C TYR A 119 3.48 -8.57 0.86
N ASN A 120 3.18 -7.94 1.96
CA ASN A 120 3.61 -6.60 2.33
C ASN A 120 4.87 -6.62 3.21
N GLY A 121 5.77 -7.56 3.01
CA GLY A 121 7.06 -7.59 3.69
C GLY A 121 7.90 -6.35 3.45
N ARG A 122 7.61 -5.64 2.38
CA ARG A 122 8.05 -4.28 2.12
C ARG A 122 6.93 -3.29 2.40
N LYS A 123 6.50 -3.11 3.63
CA LYS A 123 5.56 -2.04 3.97
C LYS A 123 6.09 -0.72 3.46
N GLN A 124 5.42 -0.17 2.45
CA GLN A 124 5.89 1.05 1.83
C GLN A 124 5.31 2.25 2.54
N ARG A 125 6.02 2.68 3.55
CA ARG A 125 5.68 3.86 4.36
C ARG A 125 6.46 5.11 3.96
N HIS A 126 7.41 5.00 3.03
CA HIS A 126 8.06 6.16 2.42
C HIS A 126 7.13 6.82 1.37
N HIS A 127 7.55 7.97 0.90
CA HIS A 127 6.70 8.84 0.10
C HIS A 127 6.85 8.66 -1.42
N GLN A 128 7.01 7.41 -1.86
CA GLN A 128 6.79 7.00 -3.25
C GLN A 128 5.41 6.33 -3.33
N ALA A 129 4.55 6.78 -4.23
CA ALA A 129 3.19 6.26 -4.34
C ALA A 129 3.17 4.92 -5.07
N VAL A 130 3.39 3.82 -4.34
CA VAL A 130 3.45 2.47 -4.88
C VAL A 130 2.29 1.58 -4.45
N GLN A 131 1.62 1.93 -3.36
CA GLN A 131 0.43 1.25 -2.85
C GLN A 131 -0.70 2.26 -2.63
N LEU A 132 -1.88 1.90 -3.10
CA LEU A 132 -3.11 2.68 -2.96
C LEU A 132 -4.22 1.77 -2.45
N GLU A 133 -5.18 2.37 -1.78
CA GLU A 133 -6.44 1.71 -1.46
C GLU A 133 -7.58 2.37 -2.22
N MET A 134 -8.53 1.54 -2.64
CA MET A 134 -9.68 1.97 -3.39
C MET A 134 -10.95 1.40 -2.78
N LEU A 135 -11.92 2.28 -2.58
CA LEU A 135 -13.25 1.94 -2.08
C LEU A 135 -14.28 2.35 -3.13
N TYR A 136 -15.11 1.41 -3.55
CA TYR A 136 -16.23 1.66 -4.45
C TYR A 136 -17.56 1.49 -3.71
N TYR A 137 -18.45 2.45 -3.87
CA TYR A 137 -19.77 2.47 -3.23
C TYR A 137 -20.87 2.34 -4.29
N PRO A 138 -21.63 1.22 -4.31
CA PRO A 138 -22.66 1.01 -5.32
C PRO A 138 -23.97 1.79 -5.07
N GLN A 139 -24.09 2.48 -3.91
CA GLN A 139 -25.29 3.19 -3.47
C GLN A 139 -24.96 4.59 -2.97
N ASP A 140 -25.97 5.42 -2.83
CA ASP A 140 -25.84 6.67 -2.09
C ASP A 140 -25.47 6.38 -0.63
N VAL A 141 -24.49 7.12 -0.12
CA VAL A 141 -24.04 7.02 1.27
C VAL A 141 -24.18 8.40 1.91
N THR A 142 -25.17 8.53 2.77
CA THR A 142 -25.40 9.77 3.52
C THR A 142 -24.41 9.89 4.70
N ALA A 143 -24.31 11.07 5.29
CA ALA A 143 -23.47 11.28 6.47
C ALA A 143 -23.88 10.37 7.65
N GLU A 144 -25.20 10.13 7.81
CA GLU A 144 -25.75 9.27 8.87
C GLU A 144 -25.36 7.80 8.66
N MET A 145 -25.10 7.39 7.43
CA MET A 145 -24.66 6.03 7.11
C MET A 145 -23.21 5.77 7.50
N GLY A 146 -22.46 6.77 7.97
CA GLY A 146 -21.10 6.63 8.45
C GLY A 146 -20.13 6.27 7.31
N PRO A 147 -19.88 7.15 6.33
CA PRO A 147 -18.89 6.93 5.29
C PRO A 147 -17.51 6.71 5.89
N THR A 148 -16.59 6.13 5.11
CA THR A 148 -15.21 5.97 5.55
C THR A 148 -14.62 7.31 5.94
N ALA A 149 -13.96 7.35 7.09
CA ALA A 149 -13.27 8.53 7.57
C ALA A 149 -11.75 8.40 7.35
N THR A 150 -11.11 9.51 7.02
CA THR A 150 -9.66 9.61 6.86
C THR A 150 -9.13 10.78 7.69
N ILE A 151 -7.82 10.81 7.88
CA ILE A 151 -7.10 12.00 8.34
C ILE A 151 -6.30 12.53 7.15
N PRO A 152 -6.81 13.49 6.39
CA PRO A 152 -6.07 14.08 5.28
C PRO A 152 -4.71 14.60 5.74
N TYR A 153 -3.72 14.55 4.85
CA TYR A 153 -2.32 14.91 5.08
C TYR A 153 -1.53 13.95 5.98
N SER A 154 -2.16 12.94 6.57
CA SER A 154 -1.49 11.98 7.45
C SER A 154 -0.61 10.96 6.71
N GLN A 155 -0.66 10.90 5.37
CA GLN A 155 0.25 10.06 4.57
C GLN A 155 1.72 10.46 4.76
N TYR A 156 2.00 11.67 5.23
CA TYR A 156 3.34 12.13 5.55
C TYR A 156 3.81 11.70 6.93
N TRP A 157 2.90 11.21 7.74
CA TRP A 157 3.15 10.88 9.11
C TRP A 157 3.23 9.36 9.28
N THR A 158 4.41 8.87 9.60
CA THR A 158 4.67 7.43 9.64
C THR A 158 4.97 6.99 11.07
N PHE A 159 3.94 6.77 11.87
CA PHE A 159 4.07 5.89 13.02
C PHE A 159 4.01 4.46 12.53
N ASN A 160 5.02 3.67 12.85
CA ASN A 160 5.08 2.30 12.41
C ASN A 160 5.94 1.48 13.38
N HIS A 161 5.41 0.35 13.80
CA HIS A 161 6.09 -0.62 14.64
C HIS A 161 6.57 -1.82 13.82
N GLU A 162 7.23 -1.59 12.69
CA GLU A 162 7.70 -2.66 11.81
C GLU A 162 8.60 -3.66 12.48
N GLU A 163 9.37 -3.22 13.48
CA GLU A 163 10.32 -4.07 14.18
C GLU A 163 9.68 -4.87 15.31
N ASN A 164 8.55 -4.44 15.80
CA ASN A 164 7.91 -5.04 16.96
C ASN A 164 6.88 -6.12 16.62
N HIS A 165 6.50 -6.26 15.36
CA HIS A 165 5.43 -7.17 14.93
C HIS A 165 4.14 -7.04 15.73
N ASP A 166 3.89 -5.89 16.27
CA ASP A 166 2.63 -5.58 16.91
C ASP A 166 1.48 -5.54 15.90
N ASN A 167 1.78 -5.92 14.69
CA ASN A 167 0.87 -6.15 13.58
C ASN A 167 -0.07 -7.34 13.77
N PHE A 168 -0.18 -7.87 14.96
CA PHE A 168 -1.25 -8.83 15.28
C PHE A 168 -2.65 -8.27 14.99
N ALA A 169 -2.79 -6.96 14.94
CA ALA A 169 -4.01 -6.29 14.53
C ALA A 169 -4.07 -6.02 13.01
N GLY A 170 -2.98 -6.24 12.28
CA GLY A 170 -2.91 -5.96 10.84
C GLY A 170 -2.91 -4.50 10.47
N ALA A 171 -2.53 -3.60 11.38
CA ALA A 171 -2.58 -2.16 11.15
C ALA A 171 -1.62 -1.39 12.05
N ASP A 172 -1.14 -0.24 11.56
CA ASP A 172 -0.41 0.73 12.37
C ASP A 172 -1.40 1.64 13.08
N HIS A 173 -1.17 1.90 14.34
CA HIS A 173 -2.01 2.78 15.14
C HIS A 173 -1.28 4.05 15.50
N LEU A 174 -2.02 5.14 15.57
CA LEU A 174 -1.47 6.45 15.93
C LEU A 174 -1.25 6.59 17.43
N ASP A 175 -2.09 5.96 18.22
CA ASP A 175 -2.08 6.03 19.67
C ASP A 175 -1.43 4.79 20.29
N PHE A 176 -0.17 4.90 20.67
CA PHE A 176 0.59 3.79 21.26
C PHE A 176 0.08 3.34 22.63
N ALA A 177 -0.43 4.26 23.44
CA ALA A 177 -1.02 3.92 24.72
C ALA A 177 -2.28 3.08 24.57
N TYR A 178 -2.94 3.25 23.43
CA TYR A 178 -4.15 2.58 23.07
C TYR A 178 -3.94 1.14 22.58
N PHE A 179 -2.75 0.79 22.15
CA PHE A 179 -2.40 -0.52 21.62
C PHE A 179 -2.78 -1.68 22.56
N PHE A 180 -2.58 -1.49 23.86
CA PHE A 180 -2.91 -2.52 24.87
C PHE A 180 -4.43 -2.70 25.06
N ASP A 181 -5.19 -1.65 24.96
CA ASP A 181 -6.64 -1.70 25.12
C ASP A 181 -7.32 -2.30 23.89
N MET A 182 -6.77 -2.10 22.71
CA MET A 182 -7.27 -2.65 21.46
C MET A 182 -7.29 -4.18 21.43
N GLN A 183 -6.30 -4.83 22.02
CA GLN A 183 -6.29 -6.30 22.08
C GLN A 183 -7.48 -6.84 22.90
N SER A 184 -7.95 -6.10 23.88
CA SER A 184 -9.14 -6.45 24.64
C SER A 184 -10.44 -6.20 23.86
N GLU A 185 -10.44 -5.24 22.94
CA GLU A 185 -11.61 -4.87 22.14
C GLU A 185 -11.79 -5.73 20.88
N HIS A 186 -10.71 -6.24 20.30
CA HIS A 186 -10.78 -7.27 19.27
C HIS A 186 -11.22 -8.64 19.80
N VAL A 187 -11.44 -8.77 21.10
CA VAL A 187 -12.15 -9.90 21.66
C VAL A 187 -13.60 -9.80 21.22
N SER A 188 -13.86 -10.33 20.03
CA SER A 188 -15.19 -10.56 19.50
C SER A 188 -15.94 -11.55 20.41
N GLY A 189 -16.42 -11.03 21.53
CA GLY A 189 -17.57 -11.62 22.20
C GLY A 189 -18.83 -11.14 21.47
N PRO A 190 -19.96 -11.81 21.66
CA PRO A 190 -21.22 -11.30 21.15
C PRO A 190 -21.39 -9.85 21.61
N GLN A 191 -21.72 -8.97 20.70
CA GLN A 191 -21.90 -7.52 20.93
C GLN A 191 -22.88 -7.19 22.07
N SER A 192 -23.69 -8.16 22.48
CA SER A 192 -24.61 -8.06 23.60
C SER A 192 -23.98 -7.96 25.00
N LYS A 193 -22.66 -8.07 25.11
CA LYS A 193 -21.94 -8.02 26.41
C LYS A 193 -21.39 -6.65 26.79
N TYR A 194 -21.42 -5.66 25.90
CA TYR A 194 -20.89 -4.34 26.18
C TYR A 194 -22.04 -3.37 26.44
N ASP A 195 -21.92 -2.62 27.50
CA ASP A 195 -22.75 -1.44 27.72
C ASP A 195 -22.46 -0.43 26.61
N ILE A 196 -23.50 0.04 25.93
CA ILE A 196 -23.38 1.03 24.84
C ILE A 196 -22.75 2.31 25.38
N GLU A 197 -23.01 2.68 26.62
CA GLU A 197 -22.43 3.86 27.25
C GLU A 197 -20.91 3.73 27.40
N ASP A 198 -20.41 2.57 27.82
CA ASP A 198 -18.97 2.31 27.92
C ASP A 198 -18.29 2.40 26.56
N ILE A 199 -18.89 1.84 25.52
CA ILE A 199 -18.36 1.91 24.14
C ILE A 199 -18.30 3.37 23.65
N VAL A 200 -19.32 4.16 23.94
CA VAL A 200 -19.35 5.60 23.57
C VAL A 200 -18.27 6.37 24.31
N ASN A 201 -18.09 6.10 25.59
CA ASN A 201 -17.07 6.76 26.41
C ASN A 201 -15.66 6.42 25.94
N GLN A 202 -15.37 5.15 25.65
CA GLN A 202 -14.08 4.71 25.11
C GLN A 202 -13.79 5.36 23.76
N ARG A 203 -14.77 5.41 22.86
CA ARG A 203 -14.64 6.08 21.57
C ARG A 203 -14.35 7.57 21.75
N THR A 204 -15.06 8.25 22.63
CA THR A 204 -14.86 9.68 22.89
C THR A 204 -13.45 9.94 23.42
N ALA A 205 -12.97 9.11 24.33
CA ALA A 205 -11.63 9.19 24.86
C ALA A 205 -10.57 8.98 23.77
N HIS A 206 -10.77 8.00 22.87
CA HIS A 206 -9.89 7.77 21.72
C HIS A 206 -9.88 8.98 20.77
N ASP A 207 -11.04 9.52 20.40
CA ASP A 207 -11.14 10.67 19.51
C ASP A 207 -10.49 11.93 20.12
N ILE A 208 -10.52 12.08 21.45
CA ILE A 208 -9.83 13.15 22.17
C ILE A 208 -8.30 12.98 22.05
N ARG A 209 -7.79 11.76 22.36
CA ARG A 209 -6.34 11.49 22.24
C ARG A 209 -5.82 11.69 20.82
N MET A 210 -6.58 11.24 19.83
CA MET A 210 -6.25 11.45 18.42
C MET A 210 -6.18 12.92 18.05
N ARG A 211 -7.14 13.72 18.54
CA ARG A 211 -7.15 15.14 18.31
C ARG A 211 -5.93 15.81 18.94
N ASP A 212 -5.62 15.44 20.17
CA ASP A 212 -4.48 16.01 20.88
C ASP A 212 -3.17 15.65 20.17
N ALA A 213 -2.97 14.39 19.77
CA ALA A 213 -1.82 13.94 18.99
C ALA A 213 -1.69 14.69 17.65
N VAL A 214 -2.79 14.91 16.95
CA VAL A 214 -2.82 15.68 15.69
C VAL A 214 -2.44 17.14 15.94
N THR A 215 -2.95 17.75 17.00
CA THR A 215 -2.67 19.15 17.35
C THR A 215 -1.19 19.33 17.71
N ASP A 216 -0.62 18.39 18.44
CA ASP A 216 0.77 18.46 18.91
C ASP A 216 1.81 18.29 17.78
N THR A 217 1.41 17.70 16.64
CA THR A 217 2.33 17.51 15.51
C THR A 217 2.65 18.77 14.72
N GLN A 218 1.88 19.82 14.87
CA GLN A 218 1.99 21.07 14.10
C GLN A 218 1.87 20.89 12.56
N TRP A 219 1.47 19.74 12.09
CA TRP A 219 1.17 19.53 10.66
C TRP A 219 -0.25 19.99 10.35
N PRO A 220 -0.55 20.36 9.10
CA PRO A 220 -1.88 20.82 8.71
C PRO A 220 -2.87 19.65 8.64
N LEU A 221 -2.91 18.84 9.67
CA LEU A 221 -3.78 17.68 9.73
C LEU A 221 -5.21 18.13 10.05
N VAL A 222 -6.15 17.50 9.38
CA VAL A 222 -7.57 17.71 9.62
C VAL A 222 -8.14 16.53 10.37
N LEU A 223 -8.77 16.83 11.48
CA LEU A 223 -9.55 15.88 12.26
C LEU A 223 -10.81 15.47 11.52
N PRO A 224 -11.36 14.31 11.84
CA PRO A 224 -11.73 13.31 10.87
C PRO A 224 -12.54 13.89 9.73
N PHE A 225 -12.02 13.71 8.55
CA PHE A 225 -12.74 13.96 7.30
C PHE A 225 -13.56 12.72 6.96
N GLU A 226 -14.87 12.81 7.08
CA GLU A 226 -15.78 11.78 6.58
C GLU A 226 -15.98 12.00 5.08
N ALA A 227 -15.59 11.00 4.29
CA ALA A 227 -15.67 11.07 2.84
C ALA A 227 -17.12 10.89 2.34
N GLY A 228 -18.00 11.80 2.72
CA GLY A 228 -19.42 11.76 2.36
C GLY A 228 -20.13 13.11 2.59
N PRO A 229 -21.36 13.27 2.06
CA PRO A 229 -22.17 12.25 1.36
C PRO A 229 -21.61 11.83 0.01
N LEU A 230 -21.83 10.56 -0.38
CA LEU A 230 -21.39 9.99 -1.63
C LEU A 230 -22.62 9.60 -2.47
N ARG A 231 -22.54 9.73 -3.76
CA ARG A 231 -23.55 9.22 -4.70
C ARG A 231 -23.20 7.79 -5.12
N ALA A 232 -24.23 7.03 -5.50
CA ALA A 232 -24.05 5.70 -6.07
C ALA A 232 -23.05 5.74 -7.23
N GLY A 233 -22.03 4.90 -7.17
CA GLY A 233 -20.96 4.88 -8.15
C GLY A 233 -19.70 5.67 -7.75
N SER A 234 -19.71 6.36 -6.63
CA SER A 234 -18.50 7.06 -6.16
C SER A 234 -17.37 6.09 -5.82
N VAL A 235 -16.14 6.51 -6.13
CA VAL A 235 -14.91 5.78 -5.81
C VAL A 235 -13.98 6.68 -5.01
N ILE A 236 -13.53 6.19 -3.88
CA ILE A 236 -12.49 6.82 -3.06
C ILE A 236 -11.18 6.12 -3.33
N ILE A 237 -10.12 6.89 -3.64
CA ILE A 237 -8.75 6.38 -3.73
C ILE A 237 -7.90 7.13 -2.70
N TYR A 238 -7.19 6.39 -1.85
CA TYR A 238 -6.30 7.00 -0.87
C TYR A 238 -4.95 6.30 -0.80
N SER A 239 -3.96 7.04 -0.33
CA SER A 239 -2.63 6.50 -0.11
C SER A 239 -2.68 5.45 1.00
N HIS A 240 -2.01 4.33 0.78
CA HIS A 240 -1.83 3.29 1.81
C HIS A 240 -1.23 3.84 3.12
N ASN A 241 -0.60 5.00 3.07
CA ASN A 241 -0.05 5.71 4.22
C ASN A 241 -1.05 6.65 4.92
N THR A 242 -2.27 6.80 4.41
CA THR A 242 -3.27 7.68 5.03
C THR A 242 -3.94 6.98 6.19
N PHE A 243 -3.98 7.61 7.36
CA PHE A 243 -4.78 7.12 8.47
C PHE A 243 -6.25 7.17 8.12
N HIS A 244 -6.92 6.06 8.33
CA HIS A 244 -8.34 5.91 8.03
C HIS A 244 -9.03 5.02 9.05
N ARG A 245 -10.36 5.02 8.99
CA ARG A 245 -11.21 4.07 9.73
C ARG A 245 -12.52 3.82 9.02
N GLY A 246 -13.09 2.63 9.22
CA GLY A 246 -14.49 2.37 8.90
C GLY A 246 -15.38 2.92 10.00
N ASN A 247 -16.30 3.80 9.64
CA ASN A 247 -17.34 4.24 10.55
C ASN A 247 -18.44 3.19 10.61
N HIS A 248 -18.39 2.33 11.61
CA HIS A 248 -19.39 1.28 11.79
C HIS A 248 -20.60 1.78 12.55
N ARG A 249 -20.40 2.78 13.42
CA ARG A 249 -21.47 3.38 14.16
C ARG A 249 -22.24 4.36 13.29
N ARG A 250 -23.52 4.09 13.18
CA ARG A 250 -24.50 4.97 12.55
C ARG A 250 -25.48 5.43 13.61
N ASP A 251 -26.09 6.58 13.40
CA ASP A 251 -27.18 7.03 14.27
C ASP A 251 -28.38 6.08 14.20
N ASP A 252 -28.56 5.43 13.04
CA ASP A 252 -29.62 4.44 12.76
C ASP A 252 -29.14 2.99 12.84
N TRP A 253 -28.03 2.69 13.52
CA TRP A 253 -27.40 1.37 13.51
C TRP A 253 -28.33 0.20 13.89
N ARG A 254 -29.43 0.47 14.64
CA ARG A 254 -30.45 -0.54 15.00
C ARG A 254 -31.31 -0.94 13.80
N THR A 255 -31.45 -0.06 12.81
CA THR A 255 -32.21 -0.29 11.58
C THR A 255 -31.32 -0.58 10.38
N TRP A 256 -30.05 -0.88 10.64
CA TRP A 256 -29.05 -1.13 9.61
C TRP A 256 -29.47 -2.20 8.61
N ASP A 257 -30.20 -3.22 9.06
CA ASP A 257 -30.61 -4.32 8.17
C ASP A 257 -31.59 -3.87 7.09
N ASP A 258 -32.33 -2.79 7.33
CA ASP A 258 -33.28 -2.22 6.38
C ASP A 258 -32.57 -1.39 5.29
N ASN A 259 -31.44 -0.77 5.64
CA ASN A 259 -30.64 0.08 4.74
C ASN A 259 -29.14 -0.15 4.93
N PRO A 260 -28.62 -1.30 4.52
CA PRO A 260 -27.21 -1.62 4.67
C PRO A 260 -26.34 -0.76 3.76
N ARG A 261 -25.16 -0.37 4.25
CA ARG A 261 -24.12 0.24 3.44
C ARG A 261 -23.20 -0.84 2.89
N PHE A 262 -23.07 -0.92 1.58
CA PHE A 262 -22.15 -1.80 0.90
C PHE A 262 -20.95 -1.01 0.38
N MET A 263 -19.81 -1.68 0.30
CA MET A 263 -18.56 -1.12 -0.16
C MET A 263 -17.67 -2.23 -0.68
N TRP A 264 -17.04 -2.01 -1.82
CA TRP A 264 -15.98 -2.86 -2.32
C TRP A 264 -14.64 -2.20 -2.02
N ARG A 265 -13.70 -2.96 -1.46
CA ARG A 265 -12.36 -2.51 -1.10
C ARG A 265 -11.32 -3.26 -1.90
N PHE A 266 -10.33 -2.54 -2.44
CA PHE A 266 -9.24 -3.08 -3.23
C PHE A 266 -7.93 -2.46 -2.80
N TRP A 267 -6.85 -3.25 -2.81
CA TRP A 267 -5.49 -2.78 -2.65
C TRP A 267 -4.82 -2.80 -4.01
N LEU A 268 -4.31 -1.64 -4.42
CA LEU A 268 -3.70 -1.43 -5.72
C LEU A 268 -2.19 -1.31 -5.56
N TYR A 269 -1.46 -1.83 -6.52
CA TYR A 269 -0.01 -1.77 -6.55
C TYR A 269 0.49 -1.22 -7.89
N ARG A 270 1.53 -0.40 -7.78
CA ARG A 270 2.30 0.08 -8.92
C ARG A 270 3.18 -1.03 -9.46
N THR A 271 3.10 -1.29 -10.75
CA THR A 271 3.96 -2.23 -11.46
C THR A 271 4.96 -1.53 -12.39
N THR A 272 4.75 -0.24 -12.67
CA THR A 272 5.57 0.59 -13.55
C THR A 272 5.90 1.90 -12.84
N ASP A 273 7.18 2.24 -12.72
CA ASP A 273 7.58 3.54 -12.15
C ASP A 273 7.23 4.69 -13.10
N PRO A 274 7.05 5.91 -12.58
CA PRO A 274 6.85 7.08 -13.42
C PRO A 274 8.03 7.30 -14.37
N SER A 275 7.75 7.82 -15.57
CA SER A 275 8.79 8.08 -16.57
C SER A 275 9.66 9.25 -16.15
N PRO A 276 11.01 9.12 -16.22
CA PRO A 276 11.92 10.21 -15.91
C PRO A 276 11.88 11.38 -16.90
N ASN A 277 11.20 11.21 -18.03
CA ASN A 277 11.04 12.23 -19.06
C ASN A 277 9.89 13.22 -18.80
N GLY A 278 9.19 13.08 -17.69
CA GLY A 278 8.15 14.02 -17.27
C GLY A 278 8.77 15.38 -16.91
N THR A 279 8.45 16.43 -17.67
CA THR A 279 8.75 17.80 -17.25
C THR A 279 7.72 18.23 -16.23
N THR A 280 8.16 18.56 -15.03
CA THR A 280 7.25 18.98 -13.97
C THR A 280 7.77 20.22 -13.28
N THR A 281 6.99 21.29 -13.33
CA THR A 281 7.16 22.39 -12.40
C THR A 281 6.67 21.92 -11.05
N VAL A 282 7.55 21.90 -10.05
CA VAL A 282 7.13 21.62 -8.67
C VAL A 282 6.36 22.84 -8.17
N VAL A 283 5.07 22.68 -7.97
CA VAL A 283 4.27 23.71 -7.30
C VAL A 283 4.52 23.58 -5.80
N PRO A 284 4.99 24.61 -5.11
CA PRO A 284 5.14 24.54 -3.66
C PRO A 284 3.79 24.28 -2.97
N MET A 285 3.78 23.49 -1.90
CA MET A 285 2.56 23.21 -1.15
C MET A 285 1.87 24.49 -0.67
N ASN A 286 2.67 25.45 -0.25
CA ASN A 286 2.19 26.75 0.25
C ASN A 286 1.47 27.58 -0.83
N ASP A 287 1.75 27.34 -2.12
CA ASP A 287 1.08 28.02 -3.23
C ASP A 287 -0.31 27.42 -3.54
N LEU A 288 -0.66 26.28 -2.95
CA LEU A 288 -1.98 25.66 -3.14
C LEU A 288 -3.11 26.43 -2.42
N GLY A 289 -2.76 27.31 -1.47
CA GLY A 289 -3.73 28.12 -0.76
C GLY A 289 -4.67 27.31 0.13
N ILE A 290 -5.95 27.68 0.14
CA ILE A 290 -6.96 26.96 0.93
C ILE A 290 -7.45 25.74 0.16
N ASP A 291 -7.30 24.56 0.75
CA ASP A 291 -7.83 23.32 0.18
C ASP A 291 -9.36 23.38 0.10
N PRO A 292 -9.95 23.19 -1.09
CA PRO A 292 -11.39 23.37 -1.29
C PRO A 292 -12.25 22.33 -0.56
N ILE A 293 -11.70 21.19 -0.21
CA ILE A 293 -12.42 20.08 0.45
C ILE A 293 -12.25 20.16 1.96
N THR A 294 -11.01 20.19 2.44
CA THR A 294 -10.71 20.16 3.89
C THR A 294 -10.77 21.53 4.54
N ARG A 295 -10.74 22.61 3.75
CA ARG A 295 -10.67 24.01 4.20
C ARG A 295 -9.38 24.37 4.95
N VAL A 296 -8.38 23.51 4.91
CA VAL A 296 -7.07 23.78 5.47
C VAL A 296 -6.36 24.85 4.66
N ASN A 297 -5.75 25.80 5.33
CA ASN A 297 -4.86 26.80 4.72
C ASN A 297 -3.46 26.19 4.54
N LEU A 298 -3.16 25.69 3.37
CA LEU A 298 -1.88 25.05 3.06
C LEU A 298 -0.73 26.09 2.97
N SER A 299 -1.05 27.38 2.84
CA SER A 299 -0.01 28.42 2.84
C SER A 299 0.71 28.54 4.19
N GLU A 300 0.13 28.01 5.27
CA GLU A 300 0.69 27.96 6.62
C GLU A 300 1.36 26.61 6.94
N ALA A 301 1.48 25.72 5.96
CA ALA A 301 2.09 24.42 6.18
C ALA A 301 3.57 24.57 6.61
N PRO A 302 4.02 23.85 7.65
CA PRO A 302 5.40 23.93 8.10
C PRO A 302 6.38 23.39 7.05
N ASP A 303 7.60 23.91 7.05
CA ASP A 303 8.66 23.55 6.09
C ASP A 303 8.92 22.04 6.04
N ASP A 304 8.78 21.34 7.16
CA ASP A 304 8.96 19.88 7.21
C ASP A 304 7.91 19.18 6.34
N ALA A 305 6.64 19.56 6.43
CA ALA A 305 5.58 19.02 5.62
C ALA A 305 5.76 19.39 4.13
N THR A 306 6.12 20.63 3.87
CA THR A 306 6.35 21.15 2.51
C THR A 306 7.46 20.40 1.79
N GLU A 307 8.55 20.05 2.48
CA GLU A 307 9.66 19.32 1.88
C GLU A 307 9.29 17.87 1.55
N VAL A 308 8.57 17.20 2.44
CA VAL A 308 8.08 15.83 2.18
C VAL A 308 7.10 15.83 1.02
N TRP A 309 6.17 16.79 1.00
CA TRP A 309 5.22 16.95 -0.11
C TRP A 309 5.94 17.21 -1.44
N ARG A 310 6.97 18.06 -1.45
CA ARG A 310 7.77 18.37 -2.64
C ARG A 310 8.37 17.12 -3.24
N TYR A 311 8.94 16.23 -2.41
CA TYR A 311 9.45 14.95 -2.84
C TYR A 311 8.35 14.06 -3.39
N HIS A 312 7.28 13.86 -2.65
CA HIS A 312 6.17 12.97 -3.01
C HIS A 312 5.50 13.38 -4.33
N HIS A 313 5.16 14.66 -4.47
CA HIS A 313 4.54 15.21 -5.68
C HIS A 313 5.45 15.08 -6.90
N HIS A 314 6.74 15.43 -6.75
CA HIS A 314 7.69 15.31 -7.84
C HIS A 314 7.90 13.85 -8.26
N TRP A 315 8.01 12.96 -7.28
CA TRP A 315 8.22 11.54 -7.56
C TRP A 315 7.03 10.90 -8.31
N ILE A 316 5.80 11.20 -7.94
CA ILE A 316 4.62 10.65 -8.64
C ILE A 316 4.66 11.01 -10.13
N LYS A 317 5.17 12.18 -10.47
CA LYS A 317 5.22 12.69 -11.85
C LYS A 317 6.45 12.22 -12.63
N THR A 318 7.58 12.03 -11.99
CA THR A 318 8.87 11.83 -12.67
C THR A 318 9.64 10.57 -12.27
N GLY A 319 9.24 9.90 -11.20
CA GLY A 319 10.01 8.77 -10.63
C GLY A 319 11.36 9.18 -10.02
N GLN A 320 11.62 10.48 -9.86
CA GLN A 320 12.89 11.02 -9.39
C GLN A 320 12.71 11.89 -8.14
N ALA A 321 13.77 12.06 -7.37
CA ALA A 321 13.84 13.07 -6.35
C ALA A 321 13.81 14.49 -6.98
N PRO A 322 13.20 15.47 -6.30
CA PRO A 322 13.23 16.84 -6.77
C PRO A 322 14.67 17.40 -6.72
N PRO A 323 14.98 18.42 -7.54
CA PRO A 323 16.28 19.08 -7.47
C PRO A 323 16.50 19.68 -6.07
N PRO A 324 17.76 19.91 -5.66
CA PRO A 324 18.06 20.59 -4.40
C PRO A 324 17.30 21.91 -4.26
N ARG A 325 16.99 22.29 -3.03
CA ARG A 325 16.30 23.55 -2.73
C ARG A 325 17.12 24.74 -3.26
N PRO A 326 16.47 25.83 -3.72
CA PRO A 326 17.19 26.99 -4.26
C PRO A 326 18.24 27.57 -3.31
N GLU A 327 17.90 27.71 -2.04
CA GLU A 327 18.79 28.16 -0.98
C GLU A 327 19.97 27.23 -0.75
N SER A 328 19.77 25.93 -0.85
CA SER A 328 20.83 24.92 -0.72
C SER A 328 21.81 24.93 -1.89
N LYS A 329 21.37 25.36 -3.08
CA LYS A 329 22.27 25.47 -4.27
C LYS A 329 23.29 26.56 -4.11
N SER A 330 22.95 27.67 -3.46
CA SER A 330 23.81 28.84 -3.26
C SER A 330 24.61 28.79 -1.95
N ALA A 331 24.28 27.87 -1.04
CA ALA A 331 24.93 27.75 0.27
C ALA A 331 26.39 27.28 0.14
N SER A 332 27.28 27.88 0.93
CA SER A 332 28.66 27.43 1.07
C SER A 332 28.73 26.06 1.77
N GLN A 333 29.84 25.35 1.60
CA GLN A 333 30.05 24.05 2.26
C GLN A 333 29.90 24.13 3.77
N LYS A 334 30.42 25.18 4.39
CA LYS A 334 30.32 25.42 5.83
C LYS A 334 28.86 25.62 6.30
N GLU A 335 28.04 26.29 5.50
CA GLU A 335 26.62 26.45 5.77
C GLU A 335 25.87 25.13 5.66
N LYS A 336 26.12 24.34 4.62
CA LYS A 336 25.56 22.98 4.47
C LYS A 336 25.94 22.07 5.64
N GLU A 337 27.17 22.08 6.09
CA GLU A 337 27.62 21.29 7.24
C GLU A 337 26.92 21.73 8.55
N ARG A 338 26.74 23.04 8.74
CA ARG A 338 26.01 23.57 9.89
C ARG A 338 24.54 23.15 9.84
N GLU A 339 23.89 23.29 8.69
CA GLU A 339 22.51 22.85 8.49
C GLU A 339 22.37 21.34 8.69
N ALA A 340 23.24 20.53 8.10
CA ALA A 340 23.24 19.08 8.24
C ALA A 340 23.36 18.65 9.71
N LYS A 341 24.16 19.35 10.51
CA LYS A 341 24.28 19.09 11.94
C LYS A 341 22.97 19.38 12.67
N ALA A 342 22.32 20.50 12.41
CA ALA A 342 21.03 20.85 13.01
C ALA A 342 19.94 19.84 12.63
N LEU A 343 19.88 19.44 11.36
CA LEU A 343 18.94 18.44 10.87
C LEU A 343 19.21 17.04 11.47
N PHE A 344 20.47 16.69 11.73
CA PHE A 344 20.82 15.46 12.44
C PHE A 344 20.29 15.46 13.88
N GLU A 345 20.39 16.57 14.58
CA GLU A 345 19.82 16.72 15.92
C GLU A 345 18.28 16.62 15.90
N GLN A 346 17.64 17.27 14.93
CA GLN A 346 16.19 17.19 14.72
C GLN A 346 15.75 15.75 14.39
N LEU A 347 16.50 15.04 13.55
CA LEU A 347 16.26 13.63 13.23
C LEU A 347 16.26 12.74 14.48
N HIS A 348 17.05 13.12 15.52
CA HIS A 348 17.17 12.40 16.79
C HIS A 348 16.27 12.94 17.90
N ALA A 349 15.29 13.80 17.60
CA ALA A 349 14.32 14.28 18.58
C ALA A 349 13.67 13.09 19.34
N LYS A 350 13.46 13.27 20.66
CA LYS A 350 13.16 12.14 21.55
C LYS A 350 11.69 11.72 21.58
N TYR A 351 10.80 12.65 21.31
CA TYR A 351 9.37 12.43 21.47
C TYR A 351 8.73 11.87 20.20
N ASP A 352 7.69 11.08 20.35
CA ASP A 352 6.95 10.51 19.22
C ASP A 352 6.20 11.59 18.44
N GLU A 353 5.73 12.63 19.10
CA GLU A 353 5.12 13.81 18.51
C GLU A 353 6.06 14.56 17.54
N ALA A 354 7.37 14.34 17.68
CA ALA A 354 8.38 14.86 16.75
C ALA A 354 8.53 14.04 15.47
N GLU A 355 7.72 13.01 15.24
CA GLU A 355 7.84 12.18 14.03
C GLU A 355 7.74 12.98 12.72
N PRO A 356 6.81 13.94 12.56
CA PRO A 356 6.80 14.79 11.37
C PRO A 356 8.10 15.58 11.18
N ALA A 357 8.65 16.13 12.25
CA ALA A 357 9.92 16.86 12.20
C ALA A 357 11.11 15.96 11.86
N ARG A 358 11.12 14.70 12.37
CA ARG A 358 12.13 13.70 12.00
C ARG A 358 12.09 13.38 10.51
N ILE A 359 10.89 13.11 9.98
CA ILE A 359 10.70 12.83 8.56
C ILE A 359 11.10 14.04 7.72
N GLY A 360 10.65 15.23 8.09
CA GLY A 360 11.04 16.49 7.42
C GLY A 360 12.56 16.68 7.40
N ALA A 361 13.24 16.45 8.53
CA ALA A 361 14.70 16.55 8.61
C ALA A 361 15.41 15.57 7.66
N ALA A 362 14.90 14.33 7.53
CA ALA A 362 15.47 13.35 6.62
C ALA A 362 15.37 13.80 5.14
N TYR A 363 14.23 14.34 4.72
CA TYR A 363 14.04 14.85 3.37
C TYR A 363 14.80 16.15 3.10
N LYS A 364 14.91 17.05 4.11
CA LYS A 364 15.75 18.25 4.02
C LYS A 364 17.23 17.90 3.87
N LEU A 365 17.72 16.88 4.58
CA LEU A 365 19.07 16.34 4.38
C LEU A 365 19.27 15.83 2.95
N ALA A 366 18.32 15.08 2.42
CA ALA A 366 18.42 14.57 1.05
C ALA A 366 18.47 15.69 0.01
N SER A 367 17.88 16.85 0.28
CA SER A 367 17.82 18.00 -0.64
C SER A 367 18.81 19.11 -0.31
N ILE A 368 19.80 18.87 0.56
CA ILE A 368 20.80 19.85 1.01
C ILE A 368 21.79 20.32 -0.09
N GLY A 369 21.72 19.66 -1.26
CA GLY A 369 22.61 19.99 -2.39
C GLY A 369 24.05 19.47 -2.24
N ASP A 370 24.26 18.48 -1.39
CA ASP A 370 25.49 17.71 -1.21
C ASP A 370 25.13 16.24 -0.88
N PRO A 371 24.99 15.38 -1.90
CA PRO A 371 24.61 13.99 -1.70
C PRO A 371 25.58 13.20 -0.83
N ALA A 372 26.88 13.50 -0.89
CA ALA A 372 27.90 12.81 -0.08
C ALA A 372 27.73 13.15 1.41
N LEU A 373 27.52 14.43 1.74
CA LEU A 373 27.24 14.87 3.10
C LEU A 373 25.92 14.28 3.61
N ALA A 374 24.87 14.33 2.80
CA ALA A 374 23.55 13.77 3.14
C ALA A 374 23.66 12.27 3.45
N THR A 375 24.29 11.50 2.56
CA THR A 375 24.51 10.05 2.72
C THR A 375 25.31 9.72 3.99
N LYS A 376 26.37 10.48 4.25
CA LYS A 376 27.19 10.31 5.46
C LYS A 376 26.37 10.53 6.74
N ILE A 377 25.56 11.57 6.80
CA ILE A 377 24.76 11.93 7.98
C ILE A 377 23.61 10.93 8.19
N LEU A 378 22.88 10.62 7.13
CA LEU A 378 21.77 9.67 7.17
C LEU A 378 22.27 8.24 7.43
N GLY A 379 23.42 7.85 6.86
CA GLY A 379 24.06 6.57 7.13
C GLY A 379 24.41 6.39 8.61
N ARG A 380 24.93 7.44 9.27
CA ARG A 380 25.15 7.40 10.74
C ARG A 380 23.85 7.19 11.52
N ALA A 381 22.77 7.88 11.11
CA ALA A 381 21.46 7.75 11.75
C ALA A 381 20.82 6.37 11.51
N LEU A 382 21.13 5.71 10.41
CA LEU A 382 20.67 4.36 10.10
C LEU A 382 21.14 3.32 11.13
N TYR A 383 22.32 3.49 11.72
CA TYR A 383 22.89 2.58 12.70
C TYR A 383 22.48 2.84 14.15
N THR A 384 21.49 3.70 14.37
CA THR A 384 20.93 3.92 15.71
C THR A 384 20.13 2.70 16.19
N ASP A 385 19.98 2.56 17.50
CA ASP A 385 19.09 1.59 18.14
C ASP A 385 17.61 2.01 18.14
N ARG A 386 17.33 3.28 17.80
CA ARG A 386 15.96 3.82 17.75
C ARG A 386 15.33 3.57 16.40
N GLU A 387 14.24 2.80 16.39
CA GLU A 387 13.52 2.43 15.17
C GLU A 387 13.03 3.64 14.35
N ASN A 388 12.39 4.61 15.00
CA ASN A 388 11.85 5.79 14.33
C ASN A 388 12.93 6.64 13.66
N VAL A 389 14.12 6.76 14.26
CA VAL A 389 15.27 7.46 13.65
C VAL A 389 15.82 6.64 12.48
N ARG A 390 16.00 5.34 12.65
CA ARG A 390 16.47 4.44 11.59
C ARG A 390 15.55 4.47 10.38
N ARG A 391 14.23 4.46 10.61
CA ARG A 391 13.21 4.55 9.57
C ARG A 391 13.29 5.87 8.81
N ALA A 392 13.31 7.00 9.52
CA ALA A 392 13.44 8.32 8.90
C ALA A 392 14.75 8.43 8.11
N ALA A 393 15.87 7.93 8.63
CA ALA A 393 17.15 7.88 7.93
C ALA A 393 17.06 7.05 6.65
N THR A 394 16.37 5.91 6.67
CA THR A 394 16.15 5.08 5.48
C THR A 394 15.36 5.85 4.41
N TYR A 395 14.32 6.58 4.79
CA TYR A 395 13.54 7.39 3.85
C TYR A 395 14.36 8.55 3.26
N GLY A 396 15.21 9.16 4.08
CA GLY A 396 16.16 10.16 3.60
C GLY A 396 17.17 9.58 2.60
N LEU A 397 17.72 8.39 2.85
CA LEU A 397 18.62 7.69 1.91
C LEU A 397 17.90 7.31 0.60
N ILE A 398 16.64 6.90 0.67
CA ILE A 398 15.80 6.68 -0.52
C ILE A 398 15.64 7.98 -1.32
N ALA A 399 15.45 9.11 -0.63
CA ALA A 399 15.31 10.41 -1.29
C ALA A 399 16.64 10.94 -1.87
N VAL A 400 17.78 10.60 -1.28
CA VAL A 400 19.11 10.83 -1.90
C VAL A 400 19.25 10.05 -3.21
N GLY A 401 18.69 8.84 -3.25
CA GLY A 401 18.71 8.00 -4.45
C GLY A 401 20.01 7.22 -4.65
N PRO A 402 20.49 7.08 -5.90
CA PRO A 402 21.62 6.20 -6.23
C PRO A 402 22.94 6.51 -5.51
N ASP A 403 23.15 7.75 -5.07
CA ASP A 403 24.34 8.14 -4.31
C ASP A 403 24.40 7.48 -2.91
N ALA A 404 23.27 6.96 -2.41
CA ALA A 404 23.20 6.22 -1.16
C ALA A 404 23.48 4.71 -1.28
N THR A 405 23.72 4.21 -2.50
CA THR A 405 23.77 2.76 -2.80
C THR A 405 24.82 2.04 -1.94
N ASP A 406 26.04 2.54 -1.88
CA ASP A 406 27.13 1.88 -1.14
C ASP A 406 26.84 1.79 0.37
N THR A 407 26.31 2.86 0.96
CA THR A 407 25.86 2.87 2.37
C THR A 407 24.76 1.84 2.63
N LEU A 408 23.83 1.70 1.71
CA LEU A 408 22.74 0.72 1.82
C LEU A 408 23.26 -0.72 1.64
N ILE A 409 24.19 -0.97 0.71
CA ILE A 409 24.87 -2.27 0.57
C ILE A 409 25.63 -2.63 1.86
N GLU A 410 26.37 -1.69 2.45
CA GLU A 410 27.06 -1.91 3.71
C GLU A 410 26.06 -2.31 4.82
N ALA A 411 24.92 -1.61 4.90
CA ALA A 411 23.86 -1.92 5.88
C ALA A 411 23.32 -3.35 5.73
N THR A 412 23.27 -3.94 4.52
CA THR A 412 22.84 -5.33 4.33
C THR A 412 23.74 -6.36 4.98
N ARG A 413 24.97 -5.98 5.39
CA ARG A 413 25.95 -6.85 6.05
C ARG A 413 26.00 -6.67 7.57
N SER A 414 25.15 -5.80 8.12
CA SER A 414 25.11 -5.52 9.56
C SER A 414 24.79 -6.80 10.38
N PRO A 415 25.37 -6.98 11.56
CA PRO A 415 24.97 -8.07 12.47
C PRO A 415 23.53 -7.90 12.96
N ILE A 416 22.97 -6.67 12.92
CA ILE A 416 21.62 -6.35 13.40
C ILE A 416 20.63 -6.53 12.26
N LYS A 417 19.69 -7.46 12.41
CA LYS A 417 18.69 -7.79 11.37
C LYS A 417 17.87 -6.60 10.90
N TRP A 418 17.54 -5.66 11.80
CA TRP A 418 16.75 -4.49 11.46
C TRP A 418 17.51 -3.48 10.58
N ILE A 419 18.84 -3.40 10.76
CA ILE A 419 19.69 -2.60 9.88
C ILE A 419 19.82 -3.30 8.51
N ARG A 420 19.99 -4.62 8.47
CA ARG A 420 20.00 -5.38 7.21
C ARG A 420 18.67 -5.20 6.47
N LYS A 421 17.53 -5.32 7.19
CA LYS A 421 16.20 -5.07 6.61
C LYS A 421 16.09 -3.67 6.01
N ALA A 422 16.54 -2.64 6.74
CA ALA A 422 16.53 -1.26 6.27
C ALA A 422 17.43 -1.05 5.04
N GLY A 423 18.62 -1.65 5.02
CA GLY A 423 19.52 -1.63 3.86
C GLY A 423 18.89 -2.25 2.62
N VAL A 424 18.36 -3.47 2.74
CA VAL A 424 17.67 -4.17 1.64
C VAL A 424 16.44 -3.37 1.15
N TYR A 425 15.65 -2.84 2.09
CA TYR A 425 14.48 -2.03 1.76
C TYR A 425 14.88 -0.77 0.98
N GLY A 426 15.90 -0.04 1.48
CA GLY A 426 16.38 1.18 0.84
C GLY A 426 16.91 0.95 -0.57
N LEU A 427 17.66 -0.14 -0.79
CA LEU A 427 18.19 -0.50 -2.12
C LEU A 427 17.10 -0.57 -3.19
N GLY A 428 15.93 -1.12 -2.87
CA GLY A 428 14.84 -1.26 -3.83
C GLY A 428 14.30 0.06 -4.37
N ASP A 429 14.32 1.11 -3.56
CA ASP A 429 13.68 2.38 -3.88
C ASP A 429 14.68 3.53 -4.09
N ALA A 430 15.96 3.32 -3.78
CA ALA A 430 17.04 4.29 -4.02
C ALA A 430 17.92 3.93 -5.22
N SER A 431 18.32 2.66 -5.38
CA SER A 431 19.43 2.25 -6.22
C SER A 431 19.02 1.90 -7.65
N HIS A 432 19.98 2.01 -8.57
CA HIS A 432 19.88 1.33 -9.86
C HIS A 432 20.16 -0.16 -9.69
N LEU A 433 19.60 -0.97 -10.59
CA LEU A 433 19.93 -2.39 -10.68
C LEU A 433 21.32 -2.56 -11.27
N THR A 434 22.29 -2.83 -10.40
CA THR A 434 23.67 -3.16 -10.75
C THR A 434 24.02 -4.55 -10.24
N LYS A 435 25.15 -5.10 -10.69
CA LYS A 435 25.57 -6.43 -10.22
C LYS A 435 25.78 -6.45 -8.69
N ASP A 436 26.42 -5.43 -8.12
CA ASP A 436 26.70 -5.36 -6.68
C ASP A 436 25.41 -5.27 -5.84
N VAL A 437 24.43 -4.49 -6.30
CA VAL A 437 23.11 -4.39 -5.68
C VAL A 437 22.37 -5.73 -5.77
N LEU A 438 22.39 -6.36 -6.95
CA LEU A 438 21.77 -7.67 -7.16
C LEU A 438 22.41 -8.74 -6.26
N ASP A 439 23.73 -8.81 -6.20
CA ASP A 439 24.46 -9.76 -5.37
C ASP A 439 24.13 -9.56 -3.87
N ALA A 440 24.10 -8.31 -3.39
CA ALA A 440 23.75 -7.99 -2.01
C ALA A 440 22.32 -8.42 -1.65
N VAL A 441 21.34 -8.07 -2.50
CA VAL A 441 19.94 -8.41 -2.26
C VAL A 441 19.70 -9.92 -2.39
N THR A 442 20.29 -10.58 -3.37
CA THR A 442 20.19 -12.04 -3.56
C THR A 442 20.84 -12.80 -2.40
N SER A 443 21.96 -12.32 -1.89
CA SER A 443 22.57 -12.89 -0.69
C SER A 443 21.62 -12.82 0.52
N CYS A 444 20.98 -11.67 0.74
CA CYS A 444 19.96 -11.53 1.78
C CYS A 444 18.75 -12.44 1.54
N LEU A 445 18.29 -12.57 0.30
CA LEU A 445 17.15 -13.44 -0.04
C LEU A 445 17.41 -14.92 0.26
N HIS A 446 18.61 -15.39 -0.07
CA HIS A 446 18.91 -16.82 -0.01
C HIS A 446 19.56 -17.28 1.30
N ASN A 447 20.29 -16.40 1.98
CA ASN A 447 21.18 -16.79 3.05
C ASN A 447 20.90 -16.10 4.39
N ASP A 448 20.05 -15.04 4.43
CA ASP A 448 19.76 -14.38 5.70
C ASP A 448 18.97 -15.30 6.63
N SER A 449 19.34 -15.33 7.90
CA SER A 449 18.63 -16.11 8.92
C SER A 449 17.24 -15.58 9.21
N SER A 450 17.02 -14.26 9.03
CA SER A 450 15.76 -13.61 9.32
C SER A 450 14.77 -13.71 8.15
N VAL A 451 13.61 -14.28 8.41
CA VAL A 451 12.50 -14.33 7.43
C VAL A 451 12.07 -12.92 6.99
N TYR A 452 12.18 -11.93 7.88
CA TYR A 452 11.86 -10.53 7.56
C TYR A 452 12.80 -9.95 6.52
N VAL A 453 14.09 -10.20 6.66
CA VAL A 453 15.09 -9.75 5.69
C VAL A 453 14.88 -10.46 4.36
N ARG A 454 14.66 -11.79 4.37
CA ARG A 454 14.39 -12.56 3.14
C ARG A 454 13.11 -12.09 2.44
N SER A 455 12.06 -11.82 3.20
CA SER A 455 10.78 -11.32 2.65
C SER A 455 10.94 -9.96 1.97
N VAL A 456 11.62 -9.02 2.64
CA VAL A 456 11.91 -7.70 2.05
C VAL A 456 12.81 -7.84 0.83
N ALA A 457 13.82 -8.73 0.86
CA ALA A 457 14.71 -8.96 -0.28
C ALA A 457 13.95 -9.50 -1.51
N ALA A 458 13.01 -10.42 -1.29
CA ALA A 458 12.14 -10.91 -2.36
C ALA A 458 11.37 -9.75 -3.03
N GLY A 459 10.75 -8.87 -2.25
CA GLY A 459 10.04 -7.69 -2.77
C GLY A 459 10.97 -6.66 -3.42
N THR A 460 12.18 -6.51 -2.91
CA THR A 460 13.18 -5.55 -3.43
C THR A 460 13.59 -5.86 -4.86
N LEU A 461 13.73 -7.14 -5.24
CA LEU A 461 14.06 -7.52 -6.61
C LEU A 461 13.01 -7.04 -7.62
N GLY A 462 11.73 -7.09 -7.28
CA GLY A 462 10.67 -6.52 -8.10
C GLY A 462 10.77 -5.01 -8.26
N CYS A 463 11.07 -4.29 -7.16
CA CYS A 463 11.23 -2.84 -7.20
C CYS A 463 12.45 -2.41 -8.04
N LEU A 464 13.58 -3.11 -7.90
CA LEU A 464 14.77 -2.86 -8.70
C LEU A 464 14.50 -3.09 -10.19
N GLY A 465 13.82 -4.18 -10.55
CA GLY A 465 13.46 -4.45 -11.93
C GLY A 465 12.49 -3.42 -12.51
N ARG A 466 11.47 -3.00 -11.74
CA ARG A 466 10.54 -1.94 -12.11
C ARG A 466 11.29 -0.63 -12.42
N ARG A 467 12.25 -0.26 -11.56
CA ARG A 467 13.10 0.91 -11.75
C ARG A 467 14.05 0.76 -12.94
N ALA A 468 14.63 -0.44 -13.12
CA ALA A 468 15.50 -0.71 -14.27
C ALA A 468 14.78 -0.47 -15.60
N VAL A 469 13.53 -0.94 -15.71
CA VAL A 469 12.70 -0.69 -16.91
C VAL A 469 12.42 0.80 -17.09
N ALA A 470 12.03 1.51 -16.04
CA ALA A 470 11.71 2.94 -16.12
C ALA A 470 12.93 3.80 -16.50
N THR A 471 14.11 3.44 -16.03
CA THR A 471 15.35 4.21 -16.25
C THR A 471 16.20 3.70 -17.42
N GLY A 472 15.92 2.50 -17.93
CA GLY A 472 16.75 1.82 -18.94
C GLY A 472 18.10 1.32 -18.41
N LYS A 473 18.33 1.32 -17.08
CA LYS A 473 19.60 0.93 -16.47
C LYS A 473 19.49 -0.43 -15.78
N GLY A 474 20.32 -1.40 -16.20
CA GLY A 474 20.39 -2.74 -15.60
C GLY A 474 19.26 -3.69 -16.04
N THR A 475 18.59 -3.41 -17.15
CA THR A 475 17.53 -4.29 -17.68
C THR A 475 18.05 -5.67 -18.08
N ASP A 476 19.30 -5.78 -18.44
CA ASP A 476 20.01 -7.04 -18.74
C ASP A 476 20.17 -7.95 -17.51
N LEU A 477 20.06 -7.42 -16.30
CA LEU A 477 20.12 -8.17 -15.04
C LEU A 477 18.74 -8.69 -14.58
N ILE A 478 17.64 -8.28 -15.21
CA ILE A 478 16.28 -8.72 -14.83
C ILE A 478 16.11 -10.25 -14.90
N PRO A 479 16.63 -10.97 -15.93
CA PRO A 479 16.57 -12.42 -15.93
C PRO A 479 17.20 -13.05 -14.67
N THR A 480 18.34 -12.52 -14.22
CA THR A 480 18.99 -13.00 -12.99
C THR A 480 18.17 -12.68 -11.73
N CYS A 481 17.47 -11.54 -11.69
CA CYS A 481 16.51 -11.26 -10.59
C CYS A 481 15.42 -12.33 -10.54
N ILE A 482 14.88 -12.71 -11.70
CA ILE A 482 13.84 -13.75 -11.78
C ILE A 482 14.40 -15.09 -11.34
N ASP A 483 15.57 -15.50 -11.81
CA ASP A 483 16.21 -16.75 -11.40
C ASP A 483 16.37 -16.82 -9.86
N ALA A 484 16.79 -15.73 -9.23
CA ALA A 484 16.87 -15.64 -7.77
C ALA A 484 15.50 -15.81 -7.09
N LEU A 485 14.45 -15.21 -7.63
CA LEU A 485 13.09 -15.36 -7.13
C LEU A 485 12.55 -16.79 -7.29
N LEU A 486 12.76 -17.42 -8.45
CA LEU A 486 12.37 -18.81 -8.71
C LEU A 486 13.10 -19.77 -7.76
N GLN A 487 14.39 -19.53 -7.53
CA GLN A 487 15.17 -20.32 -6.57
C GLN A 487 14.62 -20.15 -5.15
N SER A 488 14.24 -18.94 -4.75
CA SER A 488 13.60 -18.69 -3.46
C SER A 488 12.27 -19.45 -3.33
N LEU A 489 11.42 -19.43 -4.36
CA LEU A 489 10.15 -20.16 -4.37
C LEU A 489 10.34 -21.68 -4.22
N SER A 490 11.44 -22.24 -4.70
CA SER A 490 11.74 -23.67 -4.54
C SER A 490 12.18 -24.03 -3.11
N ARG A 491 12.78 -23.11 -2.38
CA ARG A 491 13.33 -23.32 -1.03
C ARG A 491 12.33 -23.01 0.09
N GLU A 492 11.59 -21.93 -0.08
CA GLU A 492 10.64 -21.46 0.93
C GLU A 492 9.33 -22.25 0.87
N LYS A 493 8.80 -22.59 2.03
CA LYS A 493 7.56 -23.37 2.13
C LYS A 493 6.48 -22.56 2.83
N ASN A 494 5.24 -22.70 2.35
CA ASN A 494 4.09 -22.21 3.10
C ASN A 494 3.96 -22.96 4.42
N ARG A 495 3.62 -22.21 5.48
CA ARG A 495 3.37 -22.74 6.82
C ARG A 495 1.93 -22.48 7.22
N PRO A 496 1.33 -23.27 8.13
CA PRO A 496 0.02 -22.96 8.66
C PRO A 496 0.02 -21.54 9.25
N SER A 497 -0.97 -20.74 8.87
CA SER A 497 -1.17 -19.43 9.49
C SER A 497 -1.71 -19.62 10.90
N MET A 498 -1.28 -18.77 11.83
CA MET A 498 -1.86 -18.77 13.18
C MET A 498 -3.34 -18.38 13.12
N ASP A 499 -4.17 -19.13 13.80
CA ASP A 499 -5.55 -18.72 13.99
C ASP A 499 -5.67 -17.53 14.95
N LYS A 500 -6.86 -16.92 15.00
CA LYS A 500 -7.11 -15.76 15.88
C LYS A 500 -6.90 -16.08 17.36
N ALA A 501 -7.14 -17.32 17.79
CA ALA A 501 -6.95 -17.72 19.19
C ALA A 501 -5.46 -17.86 19.51
N GLN A 502 -4.68 -18.45 18.62
CA GLN A 502 -3.22 -18.54 18.76
C GLN A 502 -2.58 -17.15 18.79
N LYS A 503 -3.00 -16.24 17.88
CA LYS A 503 -2.54 -14.84 17.90
C LYS A 503 -2.83 -14.14 19.23
N ARG A 504 -4.01 -14.38 19.83
CA ARG A 504 -4.38 -13.81 21.13
C ARG A 504 -3.59 -14.37 22.30
N SER A 505 -3.15 -15.63 22.23
CA SER A 505 -2.37 -16.26 23.30
C SER A 505 -0.92 -15.78 23.36
N ILE A 506 -0.40 -15.24 22.25
CA ILE A 506 0.97 -14.72 22.15
C ILE A 506 1.03 -13.25 22.58
N LYS A 507 0.43 -12.90 23.69
CA LYS A 507 0.62 -11.57 24.28
C LYS A 507 2.10 -11.40 24.61
N PHE A 508 2.75 -10.40 23.99
CA PHE A 508 4.11 -9.94 24.31
C PHE A 508 5.29 -10.84 23.90
N VAL A 509 5.09 -11.91 23.17
CA VAL A 509 6.22 -12.67 22.62
C VAL A 509 6.65 -11.98 21.32
N ARG A 510 7.86 -11.43 21.29
CA ARG A 510 8.47 -11.01 20.02
C ARG A 510 8.52 -12.21 19.10
N PRO A 511 7.98 -12.11 17.88
CA PRO A 511 8.12 -13.18 16.91
C PRO A 511 9.60 -13.56 16.78
N THR A 512 9.89 -14.83 16.78
CA THR A 512 11.24 -15.31 16.45
C THR A 512 11.50 -15.08 14.97
N ASP A 513 12.76 -15.04 14.55
CA ASP A 513 13.13 -14.90 13.15
C ASP A 513 12.53 -16.00 12.25
N ASP A 514 12.17 -17.12 12.83
CA ASP A 514 11.50 -18.24 12.15
C ASP A 514 9.97 -18.12 12.11
N CYS A 515 9.43 -17.11 12.76
CA CYS A 515 8.00 -16.86 12.77
C CYS A 515 7.61 -16.15 11.46
N ASP A 516 7.13 -16.92 10.49
CA ASP A 516 6.21 -16.40 9.50
C ASP A 516 4.92 -16.01 10.25
N VAL A 517 4.94 -14.89 10.98
CA VAL A 517 3.71 -14.28 11.49
C VAL A 517 2.95 -13.76 10.27
N CYS A 518 2.40 -14.71 9.59
CA CYS A 518 1.44 -14.44 8.56
C CYS A 518 0.22 -13.93 9.29
N GLU A 519 0.01 -12.66 9.21
CA GLU A 519 -1.28 -12.07 9.46
C GLU A 519 -2.23 -12.63 8.43
N GLY A 520 -2.61 -13.87 8.65
CA GLY A 520 -3.63 -14.46 7.85
C GLY A 520 -4.88 -13.62 8.07
N SER A 521 -5.23 -12.77 7.15
CA SER A 521 -6.62 -12.63 6.88
C SER A 521 -7.11 -14.07 6.77
N GLY A 522 -7.85 -14.56 7.74
CA GLY A 522 -8.52 -15.86 7.64
C GLY A 522 -9.55 -15.75 6.53
N VAL A 523 -9.08 -15.63 5.29
CA VAL A 523 -9.94 -15.62 4.12
C VAL A 523 -10.32 -17.06 3.93
N ASP A 524 -11.45 -17.42 4.49
CA ASP A 524 -12.13 -18.66 4.18
C ASP A 524 -12.77 -18.50 2.81
N PHE A 525 -12.09 -19.01 1.79
CA PHE A 525 -12.62 -19.00 0.43
C PHE A 525 -13.65 -20.09 0.19
N GLY A 526 -13.95 -20.93 1.20
CA GLY A 526 -14.85 -22.07 1.03
C GLY A 526 -14.36 -23.07 -0.03
N LEU A 527 -13.05 -23.06 -0.32
CA LEU A 527 -12.43 -23.92 -1.32
C LEU A 527 -11.64 -25.02 -0.61
N ASP A 528 -12.03 -26.27 -0.78
CA ASP A 528 -11.44 -27.43 -0.08
C ASP A 528 -9.93 -27.59 -0.29
N ARG A 529 -9.42 -27.14 -1.42
CA ARG A 529 -7.99 -27.21 -1.75
C ARG A 529 -7.16 -26.25 -0.92
N PHE A 530 -7.63 -25.02 -0.71
CA PHE A 530 -6.85 -23.95 -0.12
C PHE A 530 -6.94 -24.01 1.40
N LYS A 531 -5.78 -24.14 2.02
CA LYS A 531 -5.62 -24.10 3.47
C LYS A 531 -5.16 -22.70 3.90
N PRO A 532 -5.38 -22.28 5.13
CA PRO A 532 -4.79 -21.05 5.67
C PRO A 532 -3.28 -21.25 5.91
N VAL A 533 -2.53 -21.40 4.81
CA VAL A 533 -1.07 -21.49 4.81
C VAL A 533 -0.50 -20.28 4.12
N ARG A 534 0.60 -19.76 4.64
CA ARG A 534 1.21 -18.53 4.15
C ARG A 534 2.75 -18.61 4.20
N SER A 535 3.40 -17.82 3.37
CA SER A 535 4.83 -17.49 3.47
C SER A 535 5.07 -16.09 2.92
N ALA A 536 5.49 -15.18 3.78
CA ALA A 536 5.81 -13.81 3.37
C ALA A 536 6.88 -13.76 2.27
N VAL A 537 7.87 -14.65 2.32
CA VAL A 537 8.93 -14.71 1.30
C VAL A 537 8.36 -15.13 -0.05
N ARG A 538 7.54 -16.20 -0.09
CA ARG A 538 6.93 -16.69 -1.32
C ARG A 538 6.00 -15.66 -1.93
N GLU A 539 5.12 -15.07 -1.11
CA GLU A 539 4.17 -14.06 -1.57
C GLU A 539 4.86 -12.81 -2.12
N ASN A 540 5.92 -12.33 -1.48
CA ASN A 540 6.72 -11.21 -2.00
C ASN A 540 7.51 -11.58 -3.26
N ALA A 541 8.00 -12.82 -3.36
CA ALA A 541 8.65 -13.30 -4.58
C ALA A 541 7.67 -13.33 -5.77
N LEU A 542 6.47 -13.85 -5.57
CA LEU A 542 5.44 -13.88 -6.60
C LEU A 542 4.91 -12.49 -6.95
N TRP A 543 4.72 -11.61 -5.96
CA TRP A 543 4.41 -10.21 -6.21
C TRP A 543 5.49 -9.53 -7.07
N SER A 544 6.77 -9.79 -6.81
CA SER A 544 7.88 -9.31 -7.64
C SER A 544 7.83 -9.86 -9.05
N ILE A 545 7.48 -11.13 -9.22
CA ILE A 545 7.31 -11.75 -10.54
C ILE A 545 6.14 -11.10 -11.29
N VAL A 546 5.02 -10.77 -10.62
CA VAL A 546 3.91 -10.01 -11.24
C VAL A 546 4.42 -8.66 -11.78
N ILE A 547 5.19 -7.93 -10.97
CA ILE A 547 5.78 -6.66 -11.39
C ILE A 547 6.63 -6.85 -12.66
N LEU A 548 7.55 -7.81 -12.65
CA LEU A 548 8.47 -8.04 -13.77
C LEU A 548 7.73 -8.52 -15.03
N CYS A 549 6.76 -9.43 -14.88
CA CYS A 549 5.91 -9.87 -15.98
C CYS A 549 5.02 -8.77 -16.58
N SER A 550 4.82 -7.68 -15.86
CA SER A 550 4.04 -6.52 -16.35
C SER A 550 4.77 -5.71 -17.42
N HIS A 551 6.02 -6.03 -17.72
CA HIS A 551 6.85 -5.36 -18.73
C HIS A 551 7.08 -6.18 -20.01
N GLY A 552 6.39 -7.32 -20.13
CA GLY A 552 6.44 -8.20 -21.31
C GLY A 552 7.52 -9.29 -21.23
N THR A 553 7.51 -10.18 -22.22
CA THR A 553 8.36 -11.38 -22.25
C THR A 553 9.82 -11.08 -22.53
N ARG A 554 10.08 -10.04 -23.29
CA ARG A 554 11.44 -9.70 -23.77
C ARG A 554 12.43 -9.47 -22.65
N ILE A 555 11.99 -8.83 -21.56
CA ILE A 555 12.87 -8.53 -20.43
C ILE A 555 13.19 -9.76 -19.57
N LEU A 556 12.40 -10.83 -19.68
CA LEU A 556 12.64 -12.08 -18.94
C LEU A 556 13.73 -12.93 -19.59
N GLY A 557 14.00 -12.74 -20.88
CA GLY A 557 15.07 -13.42 -21.60
C GLY A 557 15.00 -14.95 -21.43
N ASN A 558 16.12 -15.55 -21.04
CA ASN A 558 16.24 -17.00 -20.80
C ASN A 558 15.44 -17.48 -19.56
N ALA A 559 15.03 -16.59 -18.66
CA ALA A 559 14.21 -16.94 -17.50
C ALA A 559 12.71 -17.09 -17.85
N LEU A 560 12.28 -16.77 -19.07
CA LEU A 560 10.86 -16.81 -19.47
C LEU A 560 10.25 -18.21 -19.29
N GLU A 561 10.82 -19.23 -19.89
CA GLU A 561 10.26 -20.58 -19.86
C GLU A 561 10.28 -21.20 -18.44
N PRO A 562 11.38 -21.10 -17.66
CA PRO A 562 11.38 -21.50 -16.26
C PRO A 562 10.31 -20.78 -15.42
N THR A 563 10.06 -19.49 -15.70
CA THR A 563 9.01 -18.72 -15.02
C THR A 563 7.64 -19.30 -15.33
N ILE A 564 7.31 -19.49 -16.60
CA ILE A 564 6.01 -20.06 -17.01
C ILE A 564 5.77 -21.42 -16.35
N GLU A 565 6.74 -22.31 -16.37
CA GLU A 565 6.59 -23.66 -15.79
C GLU A 565 6.45 -23.61 -14.25
N THR A 566 7.20 -22.74 -13.59
CA THR A 566 7.06 -22.56 -12.13
C THR A 566 5.68 -22.02 -11.76
N LEU A 567 5.19 -21.00 -12.47
CA LEU A 567 3.88 -20.42 -12.22
C LEU A 567 2.75 -21.42 -12.48
N LYS A 568 2.82 -22.21 -13.55
CA LYS A 568 1.87 -23.31 -13.84
C LYS A 568 1.86 -24.35 -12.72
N ASN A 569 3.03 -24.71 -12.21
CA ASN A 569 3.14 -25.64 -11.10
C ASN A 569 2.49 -25.09 -9.82
N ILE A 570 2.73 -23.82 -9.48
CA ILE A 570 2.10 -23.15 -8.33
C ILE A 570 0.58 -23.16 -8.49
N ILE A 571 0.05 -22.80 -9.65
CA ILE A 571 -1.39 -22.81 -9.92
C ILE A 571 -1.98 -24.20 -9.69
N ARG A 572 -1.27 -25.27 -10.05
CA ARG A 572 -1.74 -26.65 -9.91
C ARG A 572 -1.64 -27.19 -8.50
N THR A 573 -0.60 -26.84 -7.76
CA THR A 573 -0.21 -27.59 -6.56
C THR A 573 -0.24 -26.79 -5.27
N ASP A 574 -0.13 -25.46 -5.34
CA ASP A 574 -0.02 -24.64 -4.15
C ASP A 574 -1.36 -24.58 -3.38
N LYS A 575 -1.25 -24.47 -2.06
CA LYS A 575 -2.38 -24.36 -1.12
C LYS A 575 -2.56 -22.93 -0.59
N ASN A 576 -1.62 -22.04 -0.86
CA ASN A 576 -1.75 -20.62 -0.57
C ASN A 576 -2.49 -19.94 -1.73
N VAL A 577 -3.70 -19.49 -1.46
CA VAL A 577 -4.55 -18.87 -2.48
C VAL A 577 -3.94 -17.58 -3.03
N ILE A 578 -3.17 -16.83 -2.23
CA ILE A 578 -2.48 -15.62 -2.68
C ILE A 578 -1.37 -15.97 -3.67
N ASP A 579 -0.57 -17.01 -3.39
CA ASP A 579 0.45 -17.51 -4.31
C ASP A 579 -0.17 -17.88 -5.66
N VAL A 580 -1.29 -18.62 -5.63
CA VAL A 580 -2.03 -19.00 -6.85
C VAL A 580 -2.53 -17.76 -7.59
N GLY A 581 -3.11 -16.80 -6.88
CA GLY A 581 -3.64 -15.56 -7.48
C GLY A 581 -2.53 -14.74 -8.16
N PHE A 582 -1.40 -14.54 -7.52
CA PHE A 582 -0.25 -13.87 -8.13
C PHE A 582 0.32 -14.65 -9.34
N ALA A 583 0.41 -15.97 -9.23
CA ALA A 583 0.88 -16.79 -10.35
C ALA A 583 -0.04 -16.69 -11.58
N MET A 584 -1.35 -16.67 -11.36
CA MET A 584 -2.35 -16.46 -12.42
C MET A 584 -2.21 -15.05 -13.04
N ASP A 585 -2.11 -14.02 -12.22
CA ASP A 585 -1.95 -12.64 -12.70
C ASP A 585 -0.68 -12.49 -13.55
N ALA A 586 0.45 -13.00 -13.08
CA ALA A 586 1.71 -12.97 -13.83
C ALA A 586 1.60 -13.62 -15.20
N LEU A 587 1.03 -14.84 -15.30
CA LEU A 587 0.85 -15.53 -16.56
C LEU A 587 -0.09 -14.80 -17.53
N ILE A 588 -1.20 -14.24 -17.02
CA ILE A 588 -2.14 -13.51 -17.86
C ILE A 588 -1.50 -12.22 -18.39
N ARG A 589 -0.69 -11.54 -17.61
CA ARG A 589 0.08 -10.35 -18.05
C ARG A 589 1.04 -10.71 -19.19
N LEU A 590 1.79 -11.78 -19.07
CA LEU A 590 2.67 -12.26 -20.14
C LEU A 590 1.88 -12.53 -21.43
N VAL A 591 0.77 -13.25 -21.34
CA VAL A 591 -0.09 -13.55 -22.51
C VAL A 591 -0.69 -12.28 -23.12
N LYS A 592 -1.06 -11.30 -22.29
CA LYS A 592 -1.63 -10.03 -22.77
C LYS A 592 -0.60 -9.16 -23.48
N LEU A 593 0.60 -9.02 -22.90
CA LEU A 593 1.62 -8.07 -23.35
C LEU A 593 2.46 -8.61 -24.52
N SER A 594 2.56 -9.93 -24.65
CA SER A 594 3.36 -10.59 -25.69
C SER A 594 2.62 -11.78 -26.27
N PRO A 595 1.46 -11.54 -26.93
CA PRO A 595 0.59 -12.63 -27.37
C PRO A 595 1.24 -13.56 -28.40
N ASP A 596 2.20 -13.08 -29.20
CA ASP A 596 2.87 -13.82 -30.25
C ASP A 596 4.13 -14.57 -29.74
N GLU A 597 4.68 -14.15 -28.61
CA GLU A 597 5.87 -14.75 -28.00
C GLU A 597 5.53 -15.90 -27.03
N VAL A 598 4.31 -15.93 -26.50
CA VAL A 598 3.85 -17.02 -25.65
C VAL A 598 3.17 -18.08 -26.54
N PRO A 599 3.71 -19.31 -26.63
CA PRO A 599 3.17 -20.35 -27.49
C PRO A 599 1.68 -20.62 -27.24
N GLN A 600 0.92 -20.87 -28.32
CA GLN A 600 -0.52 -21.14 -28.21
C GLN A 600 -0.82 -22.35 -27.30
N ILE A 601 0.07 -23.34 -27.26
CA ILE A 601 -0.06 -24.47 -26.35
C ILE A 601 -0.07 -24.04 -24.88
N ASN A 602 0.69 -23.03 -24.53
CA ASN A 602 0.73 -22.50 -23.17
C ASN A 602 -0.55 -21.75 -22.83
N ARG A 603 -1.18 -21.05 -23.78
CA ARG A 603 -2.51 -20.45 -23.60
C ARG A 603 -3.57 -21.50 -23.33
N LYS A 604 -3.62 -22.55 -24.14
CA LYS A 604 -4.59 -23.65 -23.94
C LYS A 604 -4.37 -24.36 -22.61
N ASN A 605 -3.12 -24.58 -22.23
CA ASN A 605 -2.78 -25.21 -20.96
C ASN A 605 -3.14 -24.27 -19.78
N LEU A 606 -2.90 -22.97 -19.90
CA LEU A 606 -3.31 -21.99 -18.89
C LEU A 606 -4.83 -22.01 -18.68
N LEU A 607 -5.61 -21.95 -19.75
CA LEU A 607 -7.08 -22.01 -19.68
C LEU A 607 -7.57 -23.31 -19.05
N ASN A 608 -6.95 -24.44 -19.36
CA ASN A 608 -7.30 -25.70 -18.73
C ASN A 608 -6.99 -25.71 -17.23
N ILE A 609 -5.82 -25.19 -16.84
CA ILE A 609 -5.44 -25.06 -15.43
C ILE A 609 -6.44 -24.17 -14.68
N LEU A 610 -6.83 -23.05 -15.26
CA LEU A 610 -7.81 -22.13 -14.66
C LEU A 610 -9.18 -22.77 -14.49
N LYS A 611 -9.59 -23.64 -15.45
CA LYS A 611 -10.85 -24.40 -15.36
C LYS A 611 -10.84 -25.49 -14.29
N GLU A 612 -9.67 -26.02 -13.95
CA GLU A 612 -9.50 -27.03 -12.90
C GLU A 612 -9.60 -26.45 -11.48
N LEU A 613 -9.48 -25.12 -11.32
CA LEU A 613 -9.63 -24.49 -10.02
C LEU A 613 -11.08 -24.54 -9.55
N PRO A 614 -11.32 -24.87 -8.28
CA PRO A 614 -12.68 -24.94 -7.72
C PRO A 614 -13.26 -23.54 -7.44
N VAL A 615 -13.16 -22.66 -8.42
CA VAL A 615 -13.68 -21.29 -8.39
C VAL A 615 -14.65 -21.12 -9.55
N HIS A 616 -15.72 -20.41 -9.32
CA HIS A 616 -16.76 -20.20 -10.32
C HIS A 616 -16.28 -19.34 -11.49
N SER A 617 -15.33 -18.43 -11.20
CA SER A 617 -14.81 -17.50 -12.19
C SER A 617 -13.42 -17.05 -11.76
N TRP A 618 -12.43 -17.27 -12.61
CA TRP A 618 -11.07 -16.83 -12.36
C TRP A 618 -10.91 -15.30 -12.59
N GLU A 619 -11.77 -14.68 -13.39
CA GLU A 619 -11.80 -13.23 -13.59
C GLU A 619 -12.00 -12.48 -12.28
N THR A 620 -12.67 -13.10 -11.33
CA THR A 620 -12.92 -12.51 -10.01
C THR A 620 -11.65 -12.33 -9.19
N PHE A 621 -10.58 -13.02 -9.55
CA PHE A 621 -9.33 -13.02 -8.80
C PHE A 621 -8.29 -12.07 -9.35
N ILE A 622 -8.33 -11.84 -10.67
CA ILE A 622 -7.28 -11.14 -11.37
C ILE A 622 -7.87 -9.89 -12.01
N ARG A 623 -7.30 -8.77 -11.62
CA ARG A 623 -7.59 -7.50 -12.27
C ARG A 623 -6.41 -7.02 -13.09
N GLY A 624 -5.30 -6.78 -12.47
CA GLY A 624 -4.00 -6.57 -13.07
C GLY A 624 -3.95 -5.77 -14.36
N GLY A 625 -4.75 -4.74 -14.53
CA GLY A 625 -4.84 -3.98 -15.77
C GLY A 625 -5.46 -4.75 -16.95
N LEU A 626 -6.14 -5.88 -16.71
CA LEU A 626 -6.88 -6.59 -17.74
C LEU A 626 -8.17 -5.85 -18.09
N SER A 627 -8.48 -5.72 -19.36
CA SER A 627 -9.78 -5.24 -19.80
C SER A 627 -10.83 -6.34 -19.76
N LEU A 628 -12.11 -5.95 -19.69
CA LEU A 628 -13.23 -6.89 -19.75
C LEU A 628 -13.20 -7.75 -21.03
N ASP A 629 -12.81 -7.17 -22.16
CA ASP A 629 -12.64 -7.87 -23.42
C ASP A 629 -11.55 -8.95 -23.37
N THR A 630 -10.46 -8.66 -22.68
CA THR A 630 -9.38 -9.64 -22.51
C THR A 630 -9.88 -10.79 -21.65
N VAL A 631 -10.57 -10.51 -20.56
CA VAL A 631 -11.18 -11.51 -19.68
C VAL A 631 -12.18 -12.37 -20.45
N SER A 632 -13.06 -11.78 -21.22
CA SER A 632 -14.08 -12.49 -22.01
C SER A 632 -13.48 -13.40 -23.08
N LYS A 633 -12.33 -13.02 -23.66
CA LYS A 633 -11.62 -13.86 -24.65
C LYS A 633 -11.02 -15.13 -24.02
N PHE A 634 -10.61 -15.08 -22.76
CA PHE A 634 -10.13 -16.26 -22.04
C PHE A 634 -11.27 -17.21 -21.63
N ASN A 635 -12.49 -16.69 -21.49
CA ASN A 635 -13.66 -17.48 -21.14
C ASN A 635 -14.39 -18.11 -22.34
N LYS A 636 -14.04 -17.74 -23.56
CA LYS A 636 -14.58 -18.42 -24.74
C LYS A 636 -13.82 -19.72 -24.98
N PRO A 637 -14.52 -20.84 -25.13
CA PRO A 637 -13.91 -22.14 -25.39
C PRO A 637 -13.11 -22.16 -26.72
#